data_f1aa8c40b0b10e98419ded18515b52f2
#
_entry.id   f1aa8c40b0b10e98419ded18515b52f2
#
_cell.length_a   1.000
_cell.length_b   1.000
_cell.length_c   1.000
_cell.angle_alpha   90.00
_cell.angle_beta   90.00
_cell.angle_gamma   90.00
#
_symmetry.space_group_name_H-M   'P 1'
#
loop_
_entity.id
_entity.type
_entity.pdbx_description
1 polymer ?
#
loop_
_entity_poly.entity_id
_entity_poly.type
_entity_poly.pdbx_seq_one_letter_code
_entity_poly.pdbx_strand_id
1 'polypeptide(L)'
;MLHFSQTADRIAATTKKLQKTALLAEYFRSVAVDEAAIAAVFFSGRSFPMWEERTLQVGGTLLWRIVEELSRKDEAALKAGYRKYGDLGAVAAAMLGDNNDSGRSVRPRPPNEIQQTFREVSAARGPEAKAVLLRDLLNSVSPLEAKYIIKIISGDLRIGLKESLVEEAIARAFGATLGGEALKAGEVLKNVQRANMVLGDIGETLRLAAEGRLAEASMRLFHPIGFMLASPAESAEVALSYFQNAWVEDKYDGIRAQAHCSGDTVRFFSRTRDEITESFPELPETLAGLPQEAILDGEIVAWSYLAASAPADDSDARSTGSNPDGDIAPKGRPSLAQRFSAGDIGQNNPSPGGTTVIAEFSRSFQTVPGRALPFSALQRRLGRKKVSDKLMRDVPVAYLVFDLLYAGEELLIDYPLRERARILDELLSAERKPIHHGATETWRNSRARFSGTQKELMFGSTTSLPTTEDRSPTTLLTDDRQSPIAQVIRAPVFQASSPNELNRLFDAAQARGNEGLMIKDPESPYTPGRRGKSWLKLKRELATLDVVVTAVEYGHGKRISVLSDYTFAVRNGDRLLNVGKAYSGLTDAEIVEMTQWFLDHTIDDQGFRRTVEPKIVLEVAFNNIMKSDRHSSGYALRFPRIVRLRPDKLPEEADTLERVAEIYARQR
;
A
#
# COMPACT_ATOMS: atom_id res chain seq x y z
N MET A 1 30.34 -12.63 -0.14
CA MET A 1 28.95 -13.12 0.15
C MET A 1 28.91 -14.24 1.18
N LEU A 2 29.95 -15.11 1.25
CA LEU A 2 29.97 -16.26 2.20
C LEU A 2 29.78 -15.83 3.66
N HIS A 3 30.54 -14.83 4.13
CA HIS A 3 30.42 -14.30 5.51
C HIS A 3 29.00 -13.75 5.79
N PHE A 4 28.39 -13.04 4.84
CA PHE A 4 26.99 -12.62 4.91
C PHE A 4 26.06 -13.83 5.12
N SER A 5 26.21 -14.85 4.29
CA SER A 5 25.36 -16.05 4.31
C SER A 5 25.50 -16.86 5.61
N GLN A 6 26.72 -17.00 6.12
CA GLN A 6 26.99 -17.63 7.42
C GLN A 6 26.34 -16.85 8.57
N THR A 7 26.44 -15.52 8.54
CA THR A 7 25.82 -14.65 9.54
C THR A 7 24.29 -14.76 9.45
N ALA A 8 23.72 -14.78 8.24
CA ALA A 8 22.28 -14.95 8.05
C ALA A 8 21.79 -16.31 8.59
N ASP A 9 22.54 -17.39 8.42
CA ASP A 9 22.21 -18.70 9.00
C ASP A 9 22.27 -18.68 10.54
N ARG A 10 23.30 -18.07 11.13
CA ARG A 10 23.40 -17.89 12.60
C ARG A 10 22.20 -17.10 13.13
N ILE A 11 21.78 -16.05 12.44
CA ILE A 11 20.61 -15.24 12.79
C ILE A 11 19.30 -16.05 12.65
N ALA A 12 19.17 -16.87 11.62
CA ALA A 12 18.01 -17.75 11.42
C ALA A 12 17.86 -18.78 12.53
N ALA A 13 18.98 -19.29 13.07
CA ALA A 13 19.01 -20.32 14.09
C ALA A 13 18.53 -19.85 15.48
N THR A 14 18.38 -18.54 15.72
CA THR A 14 17.91 -18.01 17.01
C THR A 14 16.57 -17.28 16.89
N THR A 15 15.73 -17.39 17.93
CA THR A 15 14.49 -16.60 18.06
C THR A 15 14.68 -15.32 18.90
N LYS A 16 15.81 -15.20 19.62
CA LYS A 16 16.09 -14.11 20.56
C LYS A 16 16.52 -12.85 19.81
N LYS A 17 15.73 -11.78 19.90
CA LYS A 17 15.98 -10.50 19.21
C LYS A 17 17.36 -9.92 19.53
N LEU A 18 17.72 -9.84 20.81
CA LEU A 18 19.02 -9.29 21.24
C LEU A 18 20.23 -10.08 20.70
N GLN A 19 20.08 -11.38 20.50
CA GLN A 19 21.12 -12.20 19.89
C GLN A 19 21.24 -11.94 18.39
N LYS A 20 20.11 -11.76 17.71
CA LYS A 20 20.10 -11.39 16.28
C LYS A 20 20.79 -10.05 16.04
N THR A 21 20.44 -9.02 16.82
CA THR A 21 21.07 -7.70 16.71
C THR A 21 22.55 -7.73 17.06
N ALA A 22 22.98 -8.56 18.03
CA ALA A 22 24.39 -8.74 18.36
C ALA A 22 25.19 -9.35 17.21
N LEU A 23 24.69 -10.45 16.61
CA LEU A 23 25.33 -11.13 15.48
C LEU A 23 25.45 -10.20 14.27
N LEU A 24 24.41 -9.41 14.00
CA LEU A 24 24.42 -8.47 12.89
C LEU A 24 25.37 -7.28 13.14
N ALA A 25 25.43 -6.75 14.37
CA ALA A 25 26.37 -5.70 14.74
C ALA A 25 27.83 -6.17 14.67
N GLU A 26 28.10 -7.43 15.05
CA GLU A 26 29.42 -8.07 14.89
C GLU A 26 29.81 -8.10 13.41
N TYR A 27 28.90 -8.53 12.53
CA TYR A 27 29.11 -8.54 11.09
C TYR A 27 29.45 -7.15 10.55
N PHE A 28 28.67 -6.12 10.89
CA PHE A 28 28.89 -4.75 10.39
C PHE A 28 30.25 -4.19 10.79
N ARG A 29 30.79 -4.56 11.96
CA ARG A 29 32.13 -4.16 12.40
C ARG A 29 33.27 -4.96 11.77
N SER A 30 32.98 -6.15 11.25
CA SER A 30 33.98 -7.08 10.74
C SER A 30 34.29 -6.92 9.24
N VAL A 31 33.53 -6.11 8.55
CA VAL A 31 33.68 -5.86 7.10
C VAL A 31 33.88 -4.38 6.82
N ALA A 32 34.33 -4.03 5.60
CA ALA A 32 34.43 -2.65 5.18
C ALA A 32 33.07 -1.94 5.20
N VAL A 33 33.03 -0.64 5.49
CA VAL A 33 31.81 0.15 5.65
C VAL A 33 30.91 0.05 4.39
N ASP A 34 31.48 0.11 3.20
CA ASP A 34 30.73 -0.03 1.95
C ASP A 34 30.11 -1.42 1.79
N GLU A 35 30.83 -2.46 2.19
CA GLU A 35 30.29 -3.82 2.20
C GLU A 35 29.16 -3.97 3.24
N ALA A 36 29.37 -3.41 4.44
CA ALA A 36 28.35 -3.38 5.49
C ALA A 36 27.07 -2.64 5.04
N ALA A 37 27.24 -1.53 4.31
CA ALA A 37 26.11 -0.73 3.78
C ALA A 37 25.26 -1.53 2.78
N ILE A 38 25.90 -2.23 1.83
CA ILE A 38 25.19 -3.11 0.89
C ILE A 38 24.52 -4.26 1.63
N ALA A 39 25.26 -4.87 2.58
CA ALA A 39 24.72 -5.95 3.40
C ALA A 39 23.53 -5.50 4.25
N ALA A 40 23.49 -4.28 4.76
CA ALA A 40 22.34 -3.74 5.49
C ALA A 40 21.08 -3.70 4.62
N VAL A 41 21.19 -3.33 3.33
CA VAL A 41 20.11 -3.40 2.34
C VAL A 41 19.66 -4.85 2.17
N PHE A 42 20.58 -5.79 1.97
CA PHE A 42 20.27 -7.21 1.82
C PHE A 42 19.62 -7.81 3.07
N PHE A 43 20.12 -7.49 4.27
CA PHE A 43 19.52 -7.94 5.54
C PHE A 43 18.13 -7.36 5.78
N SER A 44 17.79 -6.22 5.18
CA SER A 44 16.42 -5.70 5.17
C SER A 44 15.48 -6.43 4.22
N GLY A 45 15.98 -7.44 3.47
CA GLY A 45 15.22 -8.25 2.52
C GLY A 45 15.09 -7.61 1.12
N ARG A 46 15.95 -6.65 0.78
CA ARG A 46 15.88 -5.91 -0.48
C ARG A 46 17.12 -6.15 -1.34
N SER A 47 16.93 -6.19 -2.65
CA SER A 47 18.03 -6.26 -3.62
C SER A 47 18.70 -4.91 -3.86
N PHE A 48 17.95 -3.82 -3.66
CA PHE A 48 18.36 -2.43 -3.87
C PHE A 48 17.89 -1.53 -2.73
N PRO A 49 18.53 -0.36 -2.50
CA PRO A 49 17.97 0.71 -1.69
C PRO A 49 16.59 1.11 -2.20
N MET A 50 15.73 1.62 -1.31
CA MET A 50 14.31 1.85 -1.63
C MET A 50 14.07 2.95 -2.65
N TRP A 51 14.94 3.94 -2.71
CA TRP A 51 14.88 5.03 -3.68
C TRP A 51 15.34 4.61 -5.09
N GLU A 52 16.08 3.49 -5.20
CA GLU A 52 16.50 2.96 -6.48
C GLU A 52 15.30 2.25 -7.13
N GLU A 53 14.67 2.87 -8.12
CA GLU A 53 13.45 2.42 -8.83
C GLU A 53 13.64 1.12 -9.63
N ARG A 54 14.53 0.25 -9.15
CA ARG A 54 14.90 -0.98 -9.84
C ARG A 54 14.20 -2.16 -9.22
N THR A 55 13.56 -2.93 -10.04
CA THR A 55 13.04 -4.24 -9.67
C THR A 55 13.70 -5.31 -10.54
N LEU A 56 14.05 -6.44 -9.94
CA LEU A 56 14.65 -7.54 -10.70
C LEU A 56 13.66 -8.14 -11.70
N GLN A 57 12.37 -8.06 -11.43
CA GLN A 57 11.30 -8.67 -12.24
C GLN A 57 11.60 -10.14 -12.57
N VAL A 58 12.03 -10.89 -11.55
CA VAL A 58 12.37 -12.30 -11.62
C VAL A 58 11.30 -13.07 -10.87
N GLY A 59 10.49 -13.82 -11.60
CA GLY A 59 9.42 -14.64 -11.02
C GLY A 59 9.94 -15.96 -10.45
N GLY A 60 9.19 -16.55 -9.50
CA GLY A 60 9.52 -17.84 -8.90
C GLY A 60 9.71 -18.97 -9.92
N THR A 61 8.93 -18.98 -11.00
CA THR A 61 9.05 -19.97 -12.09
C THR A 61 10.43 -19.93 -12.76
N LEU A 62 10.98 -18.73 -12.99
CA LEU A 62 12.31 -18.58 -13.58
C LEU A 62 13.39 -19.09 -12.63
N LEU A 63 13.33 -18.73 -11.35
CA LEU A 63 14.27 -19.22 -10.34
C LEU A 63 14.17 -20.74 -10.17
N TRP A 64 12.95 -21.29 -10.21
CA TRP A 64 12.72 -22.72 -10.13
C TRP A 64 13.43 -23.46 -11.26
N ARG A 65 13.23 -23.01 -12.52
CA ARG A 65 13.90 -23.58 -13.70
C ARG A 65 15.42 -23.55 -13.59
N ILE A 66 15.98 -22.42 -13.13
CA ILE A 66 17.44 -22.30 -12.97
C ILE A 66 17.97 -23.27 -11.90
N VAL A 67 17.26 -23.44 -10.78
CA VAL A 67 17.63 -24.41 -9.74
C VAL A 67 17.56 -25.84 -10.24
N GLU A 68 16.53 -26.18 -11.02
CA GLU A 68 16.37 -27.48 -11.68
C GLU A 68 17.55 -27.78 -12.62
N GLU A 69 17.86 -26.86 -13.53
CA GLU A 69 18.99 -26.97 -14.46
C GLU A 69 20.33 -27.15 -13.73
N LEU A 70 20.62 -26.32 -12.72
CA LEU A 70 21.90 -26.36 -11.99
C LEU A 70 22.04 -27.59 -11.09
N SER A 71 20.94 -28.05 -10.49
CA SER A 71 20.96 -29.21 -9.60
C SER A 71 20.92 -30.53 -10.36
N ARG A 72 20.55 -30.53 -11.63
CA ARG A 72 20.32 -31.75 -12.45
C ARG A 72 19.34 -32.73 -11.78
N LYS A 73 18.46 -32.23 -10.91
CA LYS A 73 17.39 -33.00 -10.27
C LYS A 73 16.10 -32.76 -11.01
N ASP A 74 15.20 -33.72 -10.99
CA ASP A 74 13.90 -33.63 -11.63
C ASP A 74 12.92 -32.73 -10.80
N GLU A 75 11.83 -32.37 -11.42
CA GLU A 75 10.79 -31.54 -10.80
C GLU A 75 10.20 -32.21 -9.55
N ALA A 76 10.11 -33.53 -9.52
CA ALA A 76 9.57 -34.28 -8.38
C ALA A 76 10.46 -34.12 -7.13
N ALA A 77 11.79 -34.20 -7.30
CA ALA A 77 12.76 -33.99 -6.24
C ALA A 77 12.71 -32.55 -5.70
N LEU A 78 12.61 -31.55 -6.60
CA LEU A 78 12.48 -30.15 -6.21
C LEU A 78 11.17 -29.92 -5.45
N LYS A 79 10.04 -30.47 -5.91
CA LYS A 79 8.75 -30.38 -5.20
C LYS A 79 8.80 -31.04 -3.83
N ALA A 80 9.44 -32.20 -3.70
CA ALA A 80 9.65 -32.86 -2.43
C ALA A 80 10.53 -32.00 -1.48
N GLY A 81 11.62 -31.42 -2.01
CA GLY A 81 12.46 -30.46 -1.28
C GLY A 81 11.66 -29.22 -0.83
N TYR A 82 10.81 -28.67 -1.69
CA TYR A 82 10.00 -27.51 -1.33
C TYR A 82 8.98 -27.83 -0.24
N ARG A 83 8.36 -29.01 -0.27
CA ARG A 83 7.47 -29.48 0.84
C ARG A 83 8.23 -29.59 2.16
N LYS A 84 9.51 -29.99 2.11
CA LYS A 84 10.36 -30.15 3.31
C LYS A 84 10.83 -28.81 3.87
N TYR A 85 11.31 -27.89 3.03
CA TYR A 85 12.01 -26.67 3.46
C TYR A 85 11.14 -25.41 3.41
N GLY A 86 10.09 -25.37 2.60
CA GLY A 86 9.14 -24.26 2.49
C GLY A 86 9.65 -23.01 1.80
N ASP A 87 10.87 -23.01 1.28
CA ASP A 87 11.39 -21.92 0.46
C ASP A 87 12.41 -22.41 -0.58
N LEU A 88 12.42 -21.74 -1.73
CA LEU A 88 13.25 -22.12 -2.86
C LEU A 88 14.76 -21.95 -2.58
N GLY A 89 15.15 -20.98 -1.76
CA GLY A 89 16.55 -20.79 -1.40
C GLY A 89 17.11 -21.99 -0.60
N ALA A 90 16.32 -22.51 0.36
CA ALA A 90 16.72 -23.68 1.12
C ALA A 90 16.73 -24.96 0.26
N VAL A 91 15.78 -25.07 -0.69
CA VAL A 91 15.78 -26.16 -1.70
C VAL A 91 17.03 -26.08 -2.55
N ALA A 92 17.38 -24.91 -3.07
CA ALA A 92 18.56 -24.72 -3.89
C ALA A 92 19.83 -25.12 -3.14
N ALA A 93 19.99 -24.71 -1.86
CA ALA A 93 21.15 -25.11 -1.05
C ALA A 93 21.27 -26.63 -0.89
N ALA A 94 20.16 -27.31 -0.59
CA ALA A 94 20.15 -28.76 -0.44
C ALA A 94 20.48 -29.48 -1.76
N MET A 95 19.82 -29.10 -2.87
CA MET A 95 19.98 -29.76 -4.16
C MET A 95 21.34 -29.48 -4.81
N LEU A 96 21.90 -28.30 -4.62
CA LEU A 96 23.24 -27.93 -5.11
C LEU A 96 24.35 -28.49 -4.23
N GLY A 97 24.08 -28.75 -2.94
CA GLY A 97 25.03 -29.35 -2.00
C GLY A 97 25.29 -30.83 -2.24
N ASP A 98 24.27 -31.57 -2.73
CA ASP A 98 24.39 -32.99 -3.04
C ASP A 98 25.28 -33.28 -4.29
N ASN A 99 25.59 -32.25 -5.09
CA ASN A 99 26.35 -32.35 -6.31
C ASN A 99 27.82 -31.90 -6.14
N ASN A 100 28.56 -32.47 -5.19
CA ASN A 100 29.96 -32.15 -4.94
C ASN A 100 30.93 -32.36 -6.11
N ASP A 101 30.47 -33.06 -7.18
CA ASP A 101 31.30 -33.47 -8.31
C ASP A 101 30.93 -32.76 -9.64
N SER A 102 30.16 -31.67 -9.58
CA SER A 102 29.51 -31.10 -10.78
C SER A 102 30.32 -30.05 -11.57
N GLY A 103 31.64 -29.94 -11.36
CA GLY A 103 32.48 -29.00 -12.14
C GLY A 103 32.15 -27.52 -11.91
N ARG A 104 31.48 -27.17 -10.81
CA ARG A 104 31.16 -25.77 -10.46
C ARG A 104 32.44 -25.03 -10.06
N SER A 105 32.70 -23.91 -10.73
CA SER A 105 33.84 -23.02 -10.37
C SER A 105 33.39 -22.03 -9.30
N VAL A 106 33.37 -22.48 -8.04
CA VAL A 106 33.02 -21.61 -6.91
C VAL A 106 34.16 -20.64 -6.63
N ARG A 107 33.85 -19.32 -6.65
CA ARG A 107 34.80 -18.27 -6.30
C ARG A 107 34.20 -17.32 -5.26
N PRO A 108 35.02 -16.68 -4.41
CA PRO A 108 34.52 -15.64 -3.53
C PRO A 108 33.89 -14.49 -4.32
N ARG A 109 32.64 -14.14 -3.96
CA ARG A 109 31.95 -12.97 -4.50
C ARG A 109 31.55 -12.06 -3.35
N PRO A 110 32.11 -10.85 -3.26
CA PRO A 110 31.70 -9.89 -2.24
C PRO A 110 30.30 -9.33 -2.55
N PRO A 111 29.59 -8.75 -1.55
CA PRO A 111 28.25 -8.21 -1.73
C PRO A 111 28.08 -7.16 -2.84
N ASN A 112 29.10 -6.37 -3.12
CA ASN A 112 29.09 -5.39 -4.21
C ASN A 112 29.03 -6.03 -5.60
N GLU A 113 29.71 -7.15 -5.84
CA GLU A 113 29.58 -7.90 -7.10
C GLU A 113 28.17 -8.48 -7.26
N ILE A 114 27.59 -8.98 -6.18
CA ILE A 114 26.19 -9.48 -6.19
C ILE A 114 25.24 -8.34 -6.55
N GLN A 115 25.40 -7.18 -5.91
CA GLN A 115 24.58 -6.01 -6.20
C GLN A 115 24.74 -5.54 -7.64
N GLN A 116 25.97 -5.57 -8.17
CA GLN A 116 26.23 -5.22 -9.58
C GLN A 116 25.53 -6.21 -10.53
N THR A 117 25.61 -7.52 -10.26
CA THR A 117 24.87 -8.52 -11.05
C THR A 117 23.35 -8.29 -10.96
N PHE A 118 22.82 -7.90 -9.79
CA PHE A 118 21.41 -7.54 -9.67
C PHE A 118 21.04 -6.32 -10.54
N ARG A 119 21.93 -5.31 -10.66
CA ARG A 119 21.72 -4.17 -11.58
C ARG A 119 21.70 -4.63 -13.04
N GLU A 120 22.58 -5.53 -13.42
CA GLU A 120 22.60 -6.12 -14.77
C GLU A 120 21.33 -6.93 -15.07
N VAL A 121 20.89 -7.77 -14.12
CA VAL A 121 19.61 -8.51 -14.22
C VAL A 121 18.42 -7.55 -14.35
N SER A 122 18.41 -6.47 -13.58
CA SER A 122 17.34 -5.46 -13.65
C SER A 122 17.29 -4.78 -15.03
N ALA A 123 18.46 -4.50 -15.65
CA ALA A 123 18.58 -3.87 -16.95
C ALA A 123 18.31 -4.83 -18.12
N ALA A 124 18.47 -6.15 -17.92
CA ALA A 124 18.32 -7.16 -18.95
C ALA A 124 16.86 -7.26 -19.45
N ARG A 125 16.69 -7.32 -20.78
CA ARG A 125 15.37 -7.42 -21.41
C ARG A 125 15.00 -8.88 -21.68
N GLY A 126 13.85 -9.27 -21.16
CA GLY A 126 13.28 -10.61 -21.34
C GLY A 126 13.79 -11.65 -20.34
N PRO A 127 13.04 -12.75 -20.16
CA PRO A 127 13.33 -13.75 -19.13
C PRO A 127 14.62 -14.54 -19.40
N GLU A 128 14.96 -14.80 -20.67
CA GLU A 128 16.15 -15.59 -21.01
C GLU A 128 17.47 -14.84 -20.72
N ALA A 129 17.54 -13.54 -21.06
CA ALA A 129 18.73 -12.73 -20.72
C ALA A 129 18.95 -12.67 -19.20
N LYS A 130 17.87 -12.56 -18.42
CA LYS A 130 17.92 -12.63 -16.94
C LYS A 130 18.34 -14.01 -16.45
N ALA A 131 17.85 -15.09 -17.10
CA ALA A 131 18.20 -16.47 -16.76
C ALA A 131 19.69 -16.73 -16.92
N VAL A 132 20.31 -16.25 -17.99
CA VAL A 132 21.76 -16.41 -18.21
C VAL A 132 22.55 -15.78 -17.06
N LEU A 133 22.31 -14.51 -16.74
CA LEU A 133 23.01 -13.80 -15.66
C LEU A 133 22.83 -14.48 -14.29
N LEU A 134 21.61 -14.91 -13.98
CA LEU A 134 21.32 -15.58 -12.71
C LEU A 134 21.91 -16.98 -12.64
N ARG A 135 21.91 -17.73 -13.76
CA ARG A 135 22.55 -19.04 -13.85
C ARG A 135 24.05 -18.93 -13.59
N ASP A 136 24.72 -17.98 -14.25
CA ASP A 136 26.16 -17.75 -14.08
C ASP A 136 26.48 -17.34 -12.63
N LEU A 137 25.67 -16.46 -12.05
CA LEU A 137 25.81 -16.10 -10.65
C LEU A 137 25.68 -17.30 -9.72
N LEU A 138 24.56 -18.04 -9.82
CA LEU A 138 24.27 -19.16 -8.92
C LEU A 138 25.22 -20.34 -9.14
N ASN A 139 25.76 -20.53 -10.34
CA ASN A 139 26.77 -21.54 -10.63
C ASN A 139 28.14 -21.23 -10.03
N SER A 140 28.46 -19.94 -9.83
CA SER A 140 29.76 -19.48 -9.35
C SER A 140 29.87 -19.30 -7.84
N VAL A 141 28.81 -19.54 -7.08
CA VAL A 141 28.77 -19.36 -5.62
C VAL A 141 28.53 -20.69 -4.89
N SER A 142 28.86 -20.77 -3.59
CA SER A 142 28.57 -21.94 -2.78
C SER A 142 27.05 -22.18 -2.61
N PRO A 143 26.61 -23.40 -2.27
CA PRO A 143 25.19 -23.69 -2.02
C PRO A 143 24.58 -22.78 -0.94
N LEU A 144 25.33 -22.43 0.10
CA LEU A 144 24.87 -21.53 1.14
C LEU A 144 24.69 -20.09 0.63
N GLU A 145 25.58 -19.60 -0.21
CA GLU A 145 25.43 -18.30 -0.85
C GLU A 145 24.25 -18.28 -1.81
N ALA A 146 24.08 -19.33 -2.63
CA ALA A 146 22.95 -19.47 -3.53
C ALA A 146 21.60 -19.40 -2.78
N LYS A 147 21.51 -20.04 -1.58
CA LYS A 147 20.34 -19.94 -0.69
C LYS A 147 19.94 -18.50 -0.43
N TYR A 148 20.89 -17.68 0.00
CA TYR A 148 20.59 -16.31 0.41
C TYR A 148 20.44 -15.36 -0.79
N ILE A 149 21.15 -15.59 -1.88
CA ILE A 149 20.95 -14.84 -3.14
C ILE A 149 19.51 -15.03 -3.64
N ILE A 150 19.01 -16.25 -3.69
CA ILE A 150 17.62 -16.54 -4.07
C ILE A 150 16.63 -15.89 -3.12
N LYS A 151 16.90 -15.91 -1.81
CA LYS A 151 16.05 -15.25 -0.82
C LYS A 151 16.02 -13.73 -0.97
N ILE A 152 17.15 -13.08 -1.29
CA ILE A 152 17.21 -11.65 -1.59
C ILE A 152 16.41 -11.34 -2.87
N ILE A 153 16.56 -12.13 -3.92
CA ILE A 153 15.82 -11.96 -5.18
C ILE A 153 14.30 -12.09 -4.95
N SER A 154 13.89 -13.02 -4.09
CA SER A 154 12.47 -13.23 -3.75
C SER A 154 11.91 -12.22 -2.72
N GLY A 155 12.75 -11.31 -2.18
CA GLY A 155 12.33 -10.25 -1.26
C GLY A 155 12.04 -10.73 0.17
N ASP A 156 12.41 -11.97 0.54
CA ASP A 156 12.16 -12.50 1.88
C ASP A 156 13.29 -13.44 2.35
N LEU A 157 14.15 -12.92 3.20
CA LEU A 157 15.24 -13.72 3.79
C LEU A 157 14.75 -14.83 4.73
N ARG A 158 13.58 -14.71 5.33
CA ARG A 158 12.99 -15.64 6.32
C ARG A 158 13.89 -15.96 7.50
N ILE A 159 14.67 -14.98 7.95
CA ILE A 159 15.55 -15.11 9.13
C ILE A 159 15.00 -14.39 10.36
N GLY A 160 13.78 -13.85 10.26
CA GLY A 160 13.11 -13.12 11.34
C GLY A 160 13.79 -11.80 11.70
N LEU A 161 14.50 -11.18 10.77
CA LEU A 161 14.90 -9.79 10.82
C LEU A 161 13.82 -8.91 10.22
N LYS A 162 13.59 -7.76 10.87
CA LYS A 162 12.85 -6.62 10.33
C LYS A 162 13.81 -5.45 10.25
N GLU A 163 13.52 -4.47 9.43
CA GLU A 163 14.34 -3.25 9.27
C GLU A 163 14.69 -2.60 10.62
N SER A 164 13.75 -2.58 11.58
CA SER A 164 14.01 -2.09 12.94
C SER A 164 15.11 -2.82 13.70
N LEU A 165 15.33 -4.13 13.44
CA LEU A 165 16.44 -4.87 14.04
C LEU A 165 17.78 -4.58 13.34
N VAL A 166 17.73 -4.21 12.05
CA VAL A 166 18.92 -3.72 11.32
C VAL A 166 19.33 -2.35 11.87
N GLU A 167 18.38 -1.44 12.10
CA GLU A 167 18.62 -0.15 12.77
C GLU A 167 19.23 -0.32 14.17
N GLU A 168 18.70 -1.24 15.00
CA GLU A 168 19.26 -1.57 16.31
C GLU A 168 20.68 -2.11 16.20
N ALA A 169 20.97 -2.94 15.18
CA ALA A 169 22.30 -3.48 14.95
C ALA A 169 23.30 -2.40 14.51
N ILE A 170 22.89 -1.45 13.66
CA ILE A 170 23.70 -0.28 13.27
C ILE A 170 24.03 0.55 14.50
N ALA A 171 23.01 0.90 15.32
CA ALA A 171 23.21 1.64 16.56
C ALA A 171 24.17 0.95 17.51
N ARG A 172 24.09 -0.38 17.62
CA ARG A 172 25.00 -1.19 18.44
C ARG A 172 26.39 -1.32 17.85
N ALA A 173 26.52 -1.33 16.52
CA ALA A 173 27.82 -1.45 15.85
C ALA A 173 28.65 -0.18 15.99
N PHE A 174 28.05 0.99 15.82
CA PHE A 174 28.74 2.27 15.66
C PHE A 174 28.40 3.30 16.74
N GLY A 175 27.67 2.91 17.79
CA GLY A 175 27.23 3.84 18.85
C GLY A 175 28.35 4.54 19.62
N ALA A 176 29.54 3.96 19.65
CA ALA A 176 30.71 4.54 20.31
C ALA A 176 31.41 5.66 19.50
N THR A 177 31.14 5.76 18.18
CA THR A 177 31.78 6.74 17.29
C THR A 177 31.03 8.07 17.22
N LEU A 178 29.83 8.16 17.82
CA LEU A 178 28.96 9.33 17.79
C LEU A 178 29.31 10.36 18.87
N GLY A 179 30.49 11.01 18.72
CA GLY A 179 30.88 12.17 19.53
C GLY A 179 31.28 11.87 20.97
N GLY A 180 32.40 12.39 21.43
CA GLY A 180 33.16 12.13 22.68
C GLY A 180 32.43 12.17 24.04
N GLU A 181 31.10 12.28 24.07
CA GLU A 181 30.24 12.00 25.20
C GLU A 181 29.45 10.73 24.91
N ALA A 182 29.49 9.77 25.82
CA ALA A 182 28.78 8.50 25.72
C ALA A 182 27.27 8.75 25.68
N LEU A 183 26.71 8.94 24.48
CA LEU A 183 25.25 8.97 24.28
C LEU A 183 24.65 7.68 24.82
N LYS A 184 23.55 7.79 25.55
CA LYS A 184 22.82 6.60 26.00
C LYS A 184 22.41 5.76 24.79
N ALA A 185 22.54 4.44 24.87
CA ALA A 185 22.23 3.53 23.75
C ALA A 185 20.86 3.78 23.09
N GLY A 186 19.89 4.26 23.86
CA GLY A 186 18.55 4.63 23.34
C GLY A 186 18.55 5.91 22.49
N GLU A 187 19.46 6.83 22.71
CA GLU A 187 19.60 8.06 21.92
C GLU A 187 20.26 7.78 20.58
N VAL A 188 21.30 6.95 20.61
CA VAL A 188 21.97 6.46 19.39
C VAL A 188 20.96 5.78 18.47
N LEU A 189 20.14 4.89 19.01
CA LEU A 189 19.09 4.22 18.22
C LEU A 189 18.09 5.21 17.65
N LYS A 190 17.67 6.22 18.41
CA LYS A 190 16.78 7.27 17.90
C LYS A 190 17.41 8.03 16.74
N ASN A 191 18.69 8.38 16.83
CA ASN A 191 19.41 9.08 15.77
C ASN A 191 19.54 8.22 14.50
N VAL A 192 19.87 6.94 14.63
CA VAL A 192 19.88 6.00 13.49
C VAL A 192 18.51 5.88 12.86
N GLN A 193 17.46 5.75 13.66
CA GLN A 193 16.08 5.65 13.18
C GLN A 193 15.63 6.93 12.48
N ARG A 194 16.02 8.11 13.02
CA ARG A 194 15.73 9.40 12.39
C ARG A 194 16.45 9.51 11.04
N ALA A 195 17.75 9.20 11.00
CA ALA A 195 18.53 9.24 9.76
C ALA A 195 17.96 8.30 8.69
N ASN A 196 17.68 7.04 9.03
CA ASN A 196 17.08 6.08 8.09
C ASN A 196 15.70 6.53 7.59
N MET A 197 14.92 7.14 8.48
CA MET A 197 13.62 7.68 8.13
C MET A 197 13.71 8.81 7.10
N VAL A 198 14.67 9.73 7.31
CA VAL A 198 14.84 10.92 6.47
C VAL A 198 15.49 10.57 5.13
N LEU A 199 16.50 9.69 5.14
CA LEU A 199 17.21 9.27 3.94
C LEU A 199 16.43 8.27 3.09
N GLY A 200 15.56 7.44 3.71
CA GLY A 200 14.94 6.30 3.05
C GLY A 200 15.94 5.23 2.58
N ASP A 201 17.18 5.23 3.12
CA ASP A 201 18.27 4.35 2.73
C ASP A 201 19.05 3.84 3.95
N ILE A 202 18.83 2.56 4.29
CA ILE A 202 19.50 1.92 5.44
C ILE A 202 21.00 1.75 5.22
N GLY A 203 21.46 1.62 3.97
CA GLY A 203 22.88 1.51 3.63
C GLY A 203 23.61 2.83 3.84
N GLU A 204 23.03 3.94 3.37
CA GLU A 204 23.57 5.29 3.60
C GLU A 204 23.53 5.66 5.09
N THR A 205 22.45 5.27 5.78
CA THR A 205 22.33 5.42 7.23
C THR A 205 23.49 4.72 7.97
N LEU A 206 23.86 3.53 7.52
CA LEU A 206 24.99 2.80 8.10
C LEU A 206 26.31 3.55 7.85
N ARG A 207 26.55 4.09 6.65
CA ARG A 207 27.76 4.88 6.34
C ARG A 207 27.87 6.08 7.27
N LEU A 208 26.82 6.88 7.36
CA LEU A 208 26.79 8.05 8.25
C LEU A 208 26.96 7.66 9.72
N ALA A 209 26.42 6.52 10.15
CA ALA A 209 26.63 6.01 11.52
C ALA A 209 28.08 5.61 11.77
N ALA A 210 28.73 4.93 10.82
CA ALA A 210 30.13 4.52 10.92
C ALA A 210 31.09 5.72 10.94
N GLU A 211 30.75 6.79 10.22
CA GLU A 211 31.50 8.05 10.14
C GLU A 211 31.19 9.03 11.28
N GLY A 212 30.21 8.74 12.13
CA GLY A 212 29.76 9.67 13.18
C GLY A 212 28.96 10.88 12.67
N ARG A 213 28.41 10.81 11.48
CA ARG A 213 27.78 11.92 10.72
C ARG A 213 26.26 11.80 10.60
N LEU A 214 25.59 11.06 11.48
CA LEU A 214 24.13 10.89 11.43
C LEU A 214 23.34 12.20 11.47
N ALA A 215 23.90 13.26 12.07
CA ALA A 215 23.28 14.57 12.11
C ALA A 215 23.19 15.25 10.72
N GLU A 216 23.99 14.83 9.75
CA GLU A 216 23.98 15.34 8.38
C GLU A 216 22.90 14.68 7.53
N ALA A 217 22.18 13.69 8.06
CA ALA A 217 21.10 13.06 7.36
C ALA A 217 20.00 14.08 7.02
N SER A 218 19.85 14.37 5.75
CA SER A 218 18.83 15.28 5.21
C SER A 218 17.88 14.53 4.28
N MET A 219 16.65 15.01 4.22
CA MET A 219 15.66 14.44 3.32
C MET A 219 16.03 14.76 1.86
N ARG A 220 15.73 13.81 0.99
CA ARG A 220 15.90 13.97 -0.46
C ARG A 220 14.55 13.74 -1.14
N LEU A 221 14.19 14.63 -2.05
CA LEU A 221 13.03 14.42 -2.91
C LEU A 221 13.16 13.11 -3.70
N PHE A 222 12.03 12.50 -3.97
CA PHE A 222 11.92 11.19 -4.64
C PHE A 222 12.52 10.00 -3.85
N HIS A 223 12.87 10.22 -2.57
CA HIS A 223 13.19 9.19 -1.61
C HIS A 223 12.03 9.06 -0.61
N PRO A 224 11.08 8.13 -0.82
CA PRO A 224 9.88 8.06 0.00
C PRO A 224 10.19 7.66 1.44
N ILE A 225 9.64 8.41 2.38
CA ILE A 225 9.78 8.16 3.82
C ILE A 225 8.70 7.21 4.34
N GLY A 226 8.88 6.68 5.54
CA GLY A 226 7.88 5.81 6.16
C GLY A 226 6.58 6.55 6.44
N PHE A 227 5.44 5.87 6.28
CA PHE A 227 4.14 6.44 6.62
C PHE A 227 3.84 6.35 8.12
N MET A 228 3.33 7.43 8.72
CA MET A 228 2.77 7.36 10.06
C MET A 228 1.54 6.44 10.10
N LEU A 229 1.44 5.59 11.13
CA LEU A 229 0.42 4.56 11.23
C LEU A 229 -0.58 4.89 12.35
N ALA A 230 -1.87 4.73 12.05
CA ALA A 230 -2.93 4.89 13.04
C ALA A 230 -3.14 3.61 13.88
N SER A 231 -3.36 3.77 15.19
CA SER A 231 -3.82 2.70 16.07
C SER A 231 -5.34 2.51 15.95
N PRO A 232 -5.87 1.29 16.12
CA PRO A 232 -7.31 1.11 16.20
C PRO A 232 -7.84 1.73 17.51
N ALA A 233 -9.01 2.35 17.44
CA ALA A 233 -9.83 2.72 18.59
C ALA A 233 -11.01 1.74 18.67
N GLU A 234 -11.30 1.27 19.87
CA GLU A 234 -12.37 0.29 20.11
C GLU A 234 -13.75 0.96 20.10
N SER A 235 -13.83 2.20 20.59
CA SER A 235 -15.06 2.98 20.61
C SER A 235 -14.79 4.48 20.48
N ALA A 236 -15.86 5.27 20.31
CA ALA A 236 -15.79 6.74 20.27
C ALA A 236 -15.30 7.33 21.60
N GLU A 237 -15.73 6.76 22.74
CA GLU A 237 -15.33 7.16 24.08
C GLU A 237 -13.82 6.95 24.27
N VAL A 238 -13.32 5.77 23.92
CA VAL A 238 -11.88 5.45 24.00
C VAL A 238 -11.07 6.36 23.07
N ALA A 239 -11.57 6.64 21.86
CA ALA A 239 -10.88 7.53 20.95
C ALA A 239 -10.71 8.95 21.51
N LEU A 240 -11.79 9.53 22.03
CA LEU A 240 -11.78 10.89 22.58
C LEU A 240 -11.06 11.00 23.93
N SER A 241 -10.86 9.91 24.66
CA SER A 241 -10.09 9.94 25.92
C SER A 241 -8.60 10.28 25.73
N TYR A 242 -8.09 10.19 24.50
CA TYR A 242 -6.70 10.51 24.19
C TYR A 242 -6.46 11.97 23.81
N PHE A 243 -7.50 12.73 23.44
CA PHE A 243 -7.37 14.06 22.88
C PHE A 243 -8.30 15.07 23.55
N GLN A 244 -7.81 16.27 23.85
CA GLN A 244 -8.66 17.38 24.29
C GLN A 244 -9.45 17.97 23.12
N ASN A 245 -8.80 18.07 21.95
CA ASN A 245 -9.37 18.57 20.71
C ASN A 245 -9.04 17.59 19.59
N ALA A 246 -9.97 16.73 19.23
CA ALA A 246 -9.75 15.76 18.18
C ALA A 246 -10.08 16.33 16.80
N TRP A 247 -9.15 16.23 15.86
CA TRP A 247 -9.44 16.42 14.45
C TRP A 247 -9.91 15.09 13.85
N VAL A 248 -10.98 15.17 13.08
CA VAL A 248 -11.67 13.99 12.53
C VAL A 248 -11.74 14.13 11.02
N GLU A 249 -11.29 13.10 10.32
CA GLU A 249 -11.36 13.00 8.86
C GLU A 249 -12.07 11.71 8.47
N ASP A 250 -12.68 11.68 7.29
CA ASP A 250 -13.19 10.44 6.73
C ASP A 250 -12.03 9.47 6.47
N LYS A 251 -12.24 8.21 6.82
CA LYS A 251 -11.30 7.17 6.46
C LYS A 251 -11.66 6.60 5.09
N TYR A 252 -10.99 7.13 4.07
CA TYR A 252 -11.18 6.69 2.70
C TYR A 252 -10.67 5.25 2.48
N ASP A 253 -11.29 4.53 1.54
CA ASP A 253 -10.85 3.20 1.10
C ASP A 253 -10.13 3.34 -0.24
N GLY A 254 -8.85 3.63 -0.19
CA GLY A 254 -8.01 3.92 -1.34
C GLY A 254 -6.61 3.33 -1.25
N ILE A 255 -5.67 4.02 -1.86
CA ILE A 255 -4.24 3.75 -1.81
C ILE A 255 -3.54 4.94 -1.20
N ARG A 256 -3.01 4.77 0.00
CA ARG A 256 -2.19 5.79 0.61
C ARG A 256 -0.93 6.01 -0.20
N ALA A 257 -0.67 7.25 -0.55
CA ALA A 257 0.46 7.64 -1.38
C ALA A 257 1.12 8.92 -0.87
N GLN A 258 2.45 8.97 -0.98
CA GLN A 258 3.21 10.21 -0.90
C GLN A 258 3.39 10.77 -2.31
N ALA A 259 3.04 12.05 -2.51
CA ALA A 259 3.38 12.78 -3.72
C ALA A 259 4.61 13.64 -3.45
N HIS A 260 5.68 13.43 -4.22
CA HIS A 260 6.89 14.22 -4.21
C HIS A 260 6.87 15.14 -5.42
N CYS A 261 6.94 16.45 -5.18
CA CYS A 261 6.77 17.50 -6.19
C CYS A 261 8.01 18.38 -6.25
N SER A 262 8.57 18.57 -7.45
CA SER A 262 9.66 19.50 -7.74
C SER A 262 9.47 20.08 -9.14
N GLY A 263 8.99 21.32 -9.23
CA GLY A 263 8.62 21.94 -10.51
C GLY A 263 7.58 21.12 -11.26
N ASP A 264 7.91 20.69 -12.47
CA ASP A 264 7.04 19.88 -13.32
C ASP A 264 7.15 18.37 -13.03
N THR A 265 8.12 17.97 -12.20
CA THR A 265 8.32 16.56 -11.85
C THR A 265 7.49 16.21 -10.60
N VAL A 266 6.54 15.30 -10.78
CA VAL A 266 5.72 14.78 -9.68
C VAL A 266 5.72 13.27 -9.72
N ARG A 267 6.02 12.62 -8.58
CA ARG A 267 6.01 11.17 -8.44
C ARG A 267 5.21 10.74 -7.23
N PHE A 268 4.50 9.64 -7.38
CA PHE A 268 3.67 9.04 -6.33
C PHE A 268 4.27 7.73 -5.84
N PHE A 269 4.39 7.60 -4.51
CA PHE A 269 4.93 6.43 -3.85
C PHE A 269 3.89 5.79 -2.93
N SER A 270 3.69 4.48 -3.07
CA SER A 270 2.73 3.71 -2.28
C SER A 270 3.16 3.55 -0.82
N ARG A 271 2.29 2.97 0.00
CA ARG A 271 2.59 2.64 1.40
C ARG A 271 3.81 1.73 1.57
N THR A 272 4.11 0.88 0.59
CA THR A 272 5.31 0.04 0.55
C THR A 272 6.52 0.77 -0.01
N ARG A 273 6.34 2.05 -0.35
CA ARG A 273 7.36 2.95 -0.90
C ARG A 273 7.75 2.60 -2.35
N ASP A 274 6.92 1.82 -3.03
CA ASP A 274 7.08 1.54 -4.45
C ASP A 274 6.50 2.70 -5.27
N GLU A 275 7.14 3.10 -6.36
CA GLU A 275 6.60 4.10 -7.26
C GLU A 275 5.35 3.56 -7.99
N ILE A 276 4.29 4.36 -7.97
CA ILE A 276 2.99 4.03 -8.57
C ILE A 276 2.50 5.06 -9.57
N THR A 277 3.34 5.99 -9.97
CA THR A 277 3.02 7.09 -10.89
C THR A 277 2.42 6.56 -12.20
N GLU A 278 2.98 5.49 -12.78
CA GLU A 278 2.49 4.89 -14.03
C GLU A 278 1.05 4.33 -13.93
N SER A 279 0.59 4.00 -12.71
CA SER A 279 -0.78 3.54 -12.48
C SER A 279 -1.80 4.69 -12.45
N PHE A 280 -1.32 5.93 -12.30
CA PHE A 280 -2.14 7.16 -12.17
C PHE A 280 -1.52 8.31 -12.98
N PRO A 281 -1.34 8.15 -14.30
CA PRO A 281 -0.57 9.09 -15.13
C PRO A 281 -1.19 10.49 -15.23
N GLU A 282 -2.45 10.65 -14.87
CA GLU A 282 -3.17 11.92 -14.84
C GLU A 282 -2.93 12.74 -13.56
N LEU A 283 -2.49 12.11 -12.46
CA LEU A 283 -2.30 12.81 -11.18
C LEU A 283 -1.08 13.76 -11.16
N PRO A 284 0.08 13.45 -11.79
CA PRO A 284 1.22 14.37 -11.81
C PRO A 284 0.85 15.78 -12.30
N GLU A 285 0.07 15.90 -13.36
CA GLU A 285 -0.34 17.20 -13.93
C GLU A 285 -1.15 18.04 -12.92
N THR A 286 -1.85 17.39 -11.99
CA THR A 286 -2.67 18.08 -10.98
C THR A 286 -1.84 18.73 -9.86
N LEU A 287 -0.57 18.34 -9.69
CA LEU A 287 0.36 18.86 -8.68
C LEU A 287 1.59 19.53 -9.29
N ALA A 288 1.76 19.47 -10.61
CA ALA A 288 2.85 20.17 -11.29
C ALA A 288 2.74 21.69 -11.10
N GLY A 289 3.89 22.36 -11.08
CA GLY A 289 3.97 23.81 -10.97
C GLY A 289 3.65 24.36 -9.58
N LEU A 290 3.65 23.54 -8.52
CA LEU A 290 3.56 24.06 -7.15
C LEU A 290 4.65 25.12 -6.90
N PRO A 291 4.38 26.17 -6.08
CA PRO A 291 5.29 27.30 -5.90
C PRO A 291 6.65 26.88 -5.31
N GLN A 292 6.69 25.78 -4.60
CA GLN A 292 7.90 25.21 -3.98
C GLN A 292 7.87 23.68 -4.01
N GLU A 293 9.03 23.07 -3.78
CA GLU A 293 9.15 21.64 -3.61
C GLU A 293 8.34 21.15 -2.42
N ALA A 294 7.70 19.98 -2.56
CA ALA A 294 6.84 19.47 -1.51
C ALA A 294 6.79 17.94 -1.45
N ILE A 295 6.56 17.41 -0.24
CA ILE A 295 6.12 16.03 -0.03
C ILE A 295 4.78 16.04 0.68
N LEU A 296 3.77 15.55 -0.01
CA LEU A 296 2.39 15.46 0.44
C LEU A 296 2.08 14.02 0.85
N ASP A 297 1.29 13.84 1.92
CA ASP A 297 0.73 12.54 2.30
C ASP A 297 -0.79 12.56 2.09
N GLY A 298 -1.30 11.58 1.37
CA GLY A 298 -2.71 11.54 0.98
C GLY A 298 -3.19 10.14 0.63
N GLU A 299 -4.43 10.06 0.17
CA GLU A 299 -5.06 8.83 -0.28
C GLU A 299 -5.53 9.00 -1.74
N ILE A 300 -5.12 8.12 -2.64
CA ILE A 300 -5.65 8.03 -4.00
C ILE A 300 -6.91 7.17 -3.94
N VAL A 301 -8.04 7.73 -4.36
CA VAL A 301 -9.33 7.03 -4.39
C VAL A 301 -9.95 7.09 -5.79
N ALA A 302 -10.70 6.06 -6.16
CA ALA A 302 -11.62 6.17 -7.30
C ALA A 302 -12.73 7.15 -6.92
N TRP A 303 -13.03 8.09 -7.80
CA TRP A 303 -13.92 9.22 -7.50
C TRP A 303 -15.01 9.38 -8.54
N SER A 304 -16.25 9.57 -8.10
CA SER A 304 -17.35 9.94 -8.97
C SER A 304 -17.56 11.45 -8.88
N TYR A 305 -17.22 12.15 -9.93
CA TYR A 305 -17.53 13.58 -10.06
C TYR A 305 -19.01 13.74 -10.36
N LEU A 306 -19.75 14.46 -9.52
CA LEU A 306 -21.14 14.80 -9.82
C LEU A 306 -21.14 15.81 -10.96
N ALA A 307 -21.89 15.54 -12.02
CA ALA A 307 -22.12 16.54 -13.05
C ALA A 307 -22.74 17.79 -12.39
N ALA A 308 -22.20 18.98 -12.70
CA ALA A 308 -22.84 20.22 -12.32
C ALA A 308 -24.27 20.15 -12.85
N SER A 309 -25.28 20.15 -11.98
CA SER A 309 -26.67 20.30 -12.38
C SER A 309 -26.78 21.61 -13.15
N ALA A 310 -27.16 21.52 -14.42
CA ALA A 310 -27.49 22.72 -15.17
C ALA A 310 -28.51 23.54 -14.35
N PRO A 311 -28.39 24.90 -14.30
CA PRO A 311 -29.41 25.70 -13.69
C PRO A 311 -30.72 25.33 -14.33
N ALA A 312 -31.73 25.05 -13.51
CA ALA A 312 -33.09 24.80 -14.02
C ALA A 312 -33.47 26.00 -14.87
N ASP A 313 -33.75 25.73 -16.12
CA ASP A 313 -34.24 26.74 -17.06
C ASP A 313 -35.68 27.12 -16.63
N ASP A 314 -35.79 28.32 -16.04
CA ASP A 314 -37.03 28.86 -15.48
C ASP A 314 -37.98 29.40 -16.60
N SER A 315 -38.02 28.72 -17.76
CA SER A 315 -38.77 29.16 -18.95
C SER A 315 -40.05 28.38 -19.24
N ASP A 316 -40.66 27.67 -18.26
CA ASP A 316 -42.00 27.09 -18.48
C ASP A 316 -42.97 27.35 -17.30
N ALA A 317 -43.21 28.63 -17.03
CA ALA A 317 -44.34 29.05 -16.22
C ALA A 317 -45.33 29.86 -17.08
N ARG A 318 -46.05 29.22 -18.01
CA ARG A 318 -47.36 29.70 -18.56
C ARG A 318 -47.99 28.63 -19.45
N SER A 319 -48.90 27.85 -18.88
CA SER A 319 -50.24 27.68 -19.52
C SER A 319 -51.14 26.79 -18.63
N THR A 320 -52.25 27.38 -18.34
CA THR A 320 -53.51 26.96 -17.73
C THR A 320 -54.11 25.68 -18.32
N GLY A 321 -54.80 24.87 -17.46
CA GLY A 321 -55.88 24.02 -17.92
C GLY A 321 -56.23 22.82 -17.06
N SER A 322 -57.17 23.02 -16.09
CA SER A 322 -58.24 22.12 -15.60
C SER A 322 -58.13 20.58 -15.63
N ASN A 323 -58.26 20.02 -14.47
CA ASN A 323 -58.80 18.77 -13.86
C ASN A 323 -59.81 17.92 -14.72
N PRO A 324 -60.25 16.68 -14.27
CA PRO A 324 -59.97 15.90 -13.06
C PRO A 324 -59.87 14.35 -13.25
N ASP A 325 -59.68 13.65 -12.14
CA ASP A 325 -59.96 12.25 -11.76
C ASP A 325 -58.81 11.23 -11.68
N GLY A 326 -58.56 10.89 -10.44
CA GLY A 326 -58.52 9.57 -9.83
C GLY A 326 -57.32 8.65 -10.08
N ASP A 327 -56.36 8.57 -9.17
CA ASP A 327 -56.12 7.34 -8.42
C ASP A 327 -54.96 7.50 -7.43
N ILE A 328 -55.18 6.95 -6.23
CA ILE A 328 -54.31 7.08 -5.07
C ILE A 328 -53.28 5.95 -5.10
N ALA A 329 -52.00 6.28 -5.30
CA ALA A 329 -50.88 5.40 -4.98
C ALA A 329 -50.01 5.96 -3.82
N PRO A 330 -49.50 5.15 -2.91
CA PRO A 330 -48.96 5.61 -1.63
C PRO A 330 -47.62 6.33 -1.81
N LYS A 331 -47.52 7.51 -1.23
CA LYS A 331 -46.28 8.32 -1.14
C LYS A 331 -45.23 7.58 -0.37
N GLY A 332 -44.19 7.10 -1.06
CA GLY A 332 -42.96 6.64 -0.43
C GLY A 332 -42.26 7.79 0.32
N ARG A 333 -41.87 7.56 1.56
CA ARG A 333 -41.07 8.50 2.36
C ARG A 333 -39.77 8.80 1.62
N PRO A 334 -39.34 10.06 1.50
CA PRO A 334 -38.01 10.37 0.96
C PRO A 334 -36.94 9.82 1.87
N SER A 335 -35.94 9.14 1.29
CA SER A 335 -34.79 8.62 2.03
C SER A 335 -33.98 9.77 2.63
N LEU A 336 -33.41 9.56 3.84
CA LEU A 336 -32.57 10.53 4.56
C LEU A 336 -31.39 11.07 3.71
N ALA A 337 -31.02 10.38 2.64
CA ALA A 337 -29.94 10.76 1.72
C ALA A 337 -30.22 12.04 0.90
N GLN A 338 -31.48 12.44 0.75
CA GLN A 338 -31.86 13.65 0.00
C GLN A 338 -31.83 14.95 0.84
N ARG A 339 -31.62 14.87 2.16
CA ARG A 339 -31.59 16.06 3.03
C ARG A 339 -30.21 16.70 3.24
N PHE A 340 -29.15 16.12 2.71
CA PHE A 340 -27.79 16.66 2.82
C PHE A 340 -27.16 16.95 1.46
N SER A 341 -27.94 17.44 0.53
CA SER A 341 -27.42 18.06 -0.69
C SER A 341 -26.83 19.44 -0.35
N ALA A 342 -25.63 19.70 -0.86
CA ALA A 342 -24.81 20.90 -0.62
C ALA A 342 -25.44 22.20 -1.19
N GLY A 343 -26.66 22.52 -0.79
CA GLY A 343 -27.42 23.68 -1.27
C GLY A 343 -27.70 24.77 -0.25
N ASP A 344 -27.37 24.62 1.04
CA ASP A 344 -27.63 25.61 2.08
C ASP A 344 -26.40 25.91 2.94
N ILE A 345 -25.39 26.53 2.33
CA ILE A 345 -24.32 27.22 3.08
C ILE A 345 -24.42 28.71 2.77
N GLY A 346 -25.40 29.34 3.33
CA GLY A 346 -25.59 30.77 3.25
C GLY A 346 -26.60 31.26 4.25
N GLN A 347 -26.31 31.10 5.53
CA GLN A 347 -26.72 31.97 6.64
C GLN A 347 -26.26 31.36 7.96
N ASN A 348 -25.63 32.16 8.80
CA ASN A 348 -25.23 31.84 10.18
C ASN A 348 -26.46 31.45 11.02
N ASN A 349 -26.78 30.14 11.06
CA ASN A 349 -27.61 29.57 12.10
C ASN A 349 -26.85 28.40 12.73
N PRO A 350 -26.61 28.39 14.03
CA PRO A 350 -25.99 27.27 14.69
C PRO A 350 -26.90 26.06 14.55
N SER A 351 -26.40 25.01 13.89
CA SER A 351 -27.07 23.70 13.90
C SER A 351 -27.25 23.23 15.34
N PRO A 352 -28.41 22.69 15.73
CA PRO A 352 -28.58 22.15 17.07
C PRO A 352 -27.74 20.90 17.23
N GLY A 353 -26.56 21.04 17.84
CA GLY A 353 -25.66 19.94 18.16
C GLY A 353 -24.21 20.13 17.75
N GLY A 354 -23.58 21.26 18.05
CA GLY A 354 -22.14 21.38 18.33
C GLY A 354 -21.09 20.89 17.33
N THR A 355 -21.44 20.47 16.11
CA THR A 355 -20.44 20.04 15.12
C THR A 355 -19.97 21.27 14.33
N THR A 356 -18.83 21.83 14.71
CA THR A 356 -18.22 22.95 13.98
C THR A 356 -17.30 22.38 12.90
N VAL A 357 -17.64 22.62 11.62
CA VAL A 357 -16.65 22.52 10.53
C VAL A 357 -15.68 23.65 10.78
N ILE A 358 -14.37 23.39 10.73
CA ILE A 358 -13.36 24.46 10.77
C ILE A 358 -13.48 25.21 9.44
N ALA A 359 -14.49 26.08 9.36
CA ALA A 359 -14.92 26.75 8.13
C ALA A 359 -13.89 27.76 7.60
N GLU A 360 -12.94 28.19 8.43
CA GLU A 360 -11.87 29.09 7.99
C GLU A 360 -10.85 28.38 7.09
N PHE A 361 -10.66 27.07 7.24
CA PHE A 361 -9.74 26.29 6.43
C PHE A 361 -10.32 25.81 5.08
N SER A 362 -11.63 25.90 4.87
CA SER A 362 -12.30 25.32 3.69
C SER A 362 -12.69 26.33 2.62
N ARG A 363 -12.46 27.64 2.80
CA ARG A 363 -13.04 28.67 1.93
C ARG A 363 -12.36 28.89 0.56
N SER A 364 -11.18 28.36 0.32
CA SER A 364 -10.44 28.63 -0.92
C SER A 364 -10.40 27.46 -1.93
N PHE A 365 -10.84 26.27 -1.54
CA PHE A 365 -10.95 25.16 -2.47
C PHE A 365 -12.40 24.99 -2.91
N GLN A 366 -12.66 25.24 -4.18
CA GLN A 366 -13.87 24.74 -4.82
C GLN A 366 -13.86 23.21 -4.70
N THR A 367 -14.52 22.67 -3.67
CA THR A 367 -14.77 21.24 -3.58
C THR A 367 -15.62 20.86 -4.76
N VAL A 368 -15.01 20.24 -5.76
CA VAL A 368 -15.79 19.66 -6.84
C VAL A 368 -16.73 18.62 -6.21
N PRO A 369 -18.03 18.76 -6.37
CA PRO A 369 -18.98 17.83 -5.80
C PRO A 369 -18.69 16.43 -6.32
N GLY A 370 -18.60 15.46 -5.42
CA GLY A 370 -18.28 14.10 -5.77
C GLY A 370 -18.29 13.18 -4.56
N ARG A 371 -18.08 11.89 -4.83
CA ARG A 371 -18.00 10.88 -3.79
C ARG A 371 -16.95 9.82 -4.12
N ALA A 372 -16.35 9.24 -3.07
CA ALA A 372 -15.49 8.09 -3.20
C ALA A 372 -16.28 6.90 -3.76
N LEU A 373 -15.71 6.21 -4.74
CA LEU A 373 -16.18 4.94 -5.23
C LEU A 373 -15.55 3.79 -4.43
N PRO A 374 -16.17 2.60 -4.39
CA PRO A 374 -15.59 1.45 -3.72
C PRO A 374 -14.17 1.14 -4.25
N PHE A 375 -13.28 0.69 -3.37
CA PHE A 375 -11.90 0.32 -3.72
C PHE A 375 -11.80 -0.68 -4.87
N SER A 376 -12.82 -1.55 -5.06
CA SER A 376 -12.88 -2.49 -6.18
C SER A 376 -12.81 -1.80 -7.55
N ALA A 377 -13.32 -0.57 -7.67
CA ALA A 377 -13.16 0.22 -8.88
C ALA A 377 -11.69 0.59 -9.12
N LEU A 378 -10.97 1.03 -8.06
CA LEU A 378 -9.57 1.40 -8.13
C LEU A 378 -8.65 0.21 -8.43
N GLN A 379 -8.99 -1.00 -7.95
CA GLN A 379 -8.23 -2.22 -8.22
C GLN A 379 -8.06 -2.51 -9.72
N ARG A 380 -8.98 -2.06 -10.56
CA ARG A 380 -8.90 -2.23 -12.03
C ARG A 380 -7.68 -1.51 -12.63
N ARG A 381 -7.10 -0.54 -11.92
CA ARG A 381 -5.95 0.27 -12.35
C ARG A 381 -4.62 -0.24 -11.82
N LEU A 382 -4.63 -0.96 -10.67
CA LEU A 382 -3.42 -1.38 -9.98
C LEU A 382 -2.58 -2.37 -10.77
N GLY A 383 -1.24 -2.20 -10.67
CA GLY A 383 -0.26 -3.10 -11.29
C GLY A 383 -0.21 -3.04 -12.81
N ARG A 384 -0.88 -2.08 -13.44
CA ARG A 384 -0.83 -1.87 -14.89
C ARG A 384 0.30 -0.89 -15.23
N LYS A 385 1.24 -1.32 -16.06
CA LYS A 385 2.31 -0.46 -16.61
C LYS A 385 1.82 0.58 -17.62
N LYS A 386 0.62 0.38 -18.18
CA LYS A 386 -0.03 1.33 -19.10
C LYS A 386 -1.51 1.37 -18.78
N VAL A 387 -1.97 2.54 -18.39
CA VAL A 387 -3.38 2.85 -18.18
C VAL A 387 -3.90 3.55 -19.43
N SER A 388 -4.96 3.02 -20.05
CA SER A 388 -5.54 3.61 -21.26
C SER A 388 -6.44 4.78 -20.91
N ASP A 389 -6.61 5.74 -21.85
CA ASP A 389 -7.50 6.89 -21.69
C ASP A 389 -8.94 6.45 -21.39
N LYS A 390 -9.38 5.33 -21.97
CA LYS A 390 -10.67 4.74 -21.63
C LYS A 390 -10.76 4.34 -20.17
N LEU A 391 -9.75 3.66 -19.63
CA LEU A 391 -9.74 3.23 -18.23
C LEU A 391 -9.64 4.42 -17.27
N MET A 392 -8.95 5.51 -17.64
CA MET A 392 -8.93 6.74 -16.87
C MET A 392 -10.31 7.38 -16.77
N ARG A 393 -11.05 7.42 -17.88
CA ARG A 393 -12.45 7.90 -17.91
C ARG A 393 -13.42 6.97 -17.18
N ASP A 394 -13.26 5.64 -17.31
CA ASP A 394 -14.11 4.66 -16.64
C ASP A 394 -13.93 4.64 -15.12
N VAL A 395 -12.75 5.00 -14.65
CA VAL A 395 -12.36 5.03 -13.22
C VAL A 395 -11.59 6.32 -12.94
N PRO A 396 -12.26 7.48 -12.92
CA PRO A 396 -11.64 8.74 -12.51
C PRO A 396 -11.11 8.64 -11.09
N VAL A 397 -10.09 9.42 -10.75
CA VAL A 397 -9.45 9.38 -9.42
C VAL A 397 -9.36 10.77 -8.79
N ALA A 398 -9.32 10.79 -7.46
CA ALA A 398 -8.94 11.97 -6.69
C ALA A 398 -7.78 11.62 -5.76
N TYR A 399 -6.87 12.56 -5.56
CA TYR A 399 -5.84 12.51 -4.53
C TYR A 399 -6.26 13.39 -3.36
N LEU A 400 -6.70 12.75 -2.26
CA LEU A 400 -7.13 13.44 -1.05
C LEU A 400 -5.92 13.67 -0.15
N VAL A 401 -5.45 14.91 -0.09
CA VAL A 401 -4.27 15.29 0.70
C VAL A 401 -4.69 15.64 2.12
N PHE A 402 -4.02 15.05 3.10
CA PHE A 402 -4.33 15.28 4.52
C PHE A 402 -3.11 15.65 5.36
N ASP A 403 -1.88 15.63 4.82
CA ASP A 403 -0.68 16.06 5.54
C ASP A 403 0.41 16.56 4.58
N LEU A 404 1.34 17.36 5.12
CA LEU A 404 2.49 17.93 4.43
C LEU A 404 3.75 17.62 5.25
N LEU A 405 4.72 16.96 4.61
CA LEU A 405 5.90 16.47 5.31
C LEU A 405 7.15 17.30 5.04
N TYR A 406 7.17 18.00 3.90
CA TYR A 406 8.26 18.84 3.45
C TYR A 406 7.72 19.93 2.53
N ALA A 407 8.23 21.16 2.68
CA ALA A 407 7.91 22.28 1.83
C ALA A 407 9.12 23.22 1.70
N GLY A 408 9.46 23.60 0.45
CA GLY A 408 10.63 24.41 0.15
C GLY A 408 11.92 23.66 0.51
N GLU A 409 12.62 24.16 1.54
CA GLU A 409 13.84 23.52 2.04
C GLU A 409 13.64 22.95 3.46
N GLU A 410 12.39 22.95 3.97
CA GLU A 410 12.09 22.66 5.36
C GLU A 410 11.39 21.31 5.55
N LEU A 411 11.92 20.50 6.47
CA LEU A 411 11.32 19.24 6.91
C LEU A 411 10.30 19.54 8.03
N LEU A 412 9.02 19.32 7.75
CA LEU A 412 7.91 19.70 8.63
C LEU A 412 7.46 18.61 9.61
N ILE A 413 8.05 17.42 9.58
CA ILE A 413 7.59 16.28 10.37
C ILE A 413 7.57 16.50 11.89
N ASP A 414 8.44 17.37 12.40
CA ASP A 414 8.51 17.71 13.82
C ASP A 414 7.51 18.80 14.24
N TYR A 415 6.86 19.48 13.28
CA TYR A 415 5.84 20.47 13.52
C TYR A 415 4.51 19.84 13.97
N PRO A 416 3.69 20.54 14.78
CA PRO A 416 2.33 20.10 15.07
C PRO A 416 1.50 19.93 13.80
N LEU A 417 0.59 18.95 13.78
CA LEU A 417 -0.29 18.69 12.61
C LEU A 417 -1.05 19.97 12.18
N ARG A 418 -1.53 20.77 13.13
CA ARG A 418 -2.23 22.04 12.82
C ARG A 418 -1.38 22.99 11.99
N GLU A 419 -0.07 23.08 12.28
CA GLU A 419 0.84 23.96 11.55
C GLU A 419 1.16 23.39 10.16
N ARG A 420 1.39 22.07 10.06
CA ARG A 420 1.56 21.41 8.77
C ARG A 420 0.32 21.57 7.88
N ALA A 421 -0.88 21.49 8.48
CA ALA A 421 -2.15 21.71 7.78
C ALA A 421 -2.28 23.15 7.26
N ARG A 422 -1.91 24.16 8.07
CA ARG A 422 -1.91 25.58 7.66
C ARG A 422 -0.98 25.79 6.47
N ILE A 423 0.26 25.29 6.54
CA ILE A 423 1.22 25.40 5.43
C ILE A 423 0.71 24.63 4.18
N LEU A 424 0.08 23.46 4.36
CA LEU A 424 -0.54 22.72 3.28
C LEU A 424 -1.64 23.52 2.57
N ASP A 425 -2.51 24.17 3.34
CA ASP A 425 -3.60 24.97 2.80
C ASP A 425 -3.07 26.20 2.04
N GLU A 426 -2.03 26.85 2.54
CA GLU A 426 -1.32 27.93 1.84
C GLU A 426 -0.67 27.43 0.53
N LEU A 427 0.05 26.31 0.59
CA LEU A 427 0.71 25.71 -0.58
C LEU A 427 -0.28 25.37 -1.70
N LEU A 428 -1.40 24.77 -1.33
CA LEU A 428 -2.42 24.35 -2.31
C LEU A 428 -3.23 25.54 -2.86
N SER A 429 -3.35 26.65 -2.10
CA SER A 429 -4.08 27.86 -2.50
C SER A 429 -3.23 28.82 -3.34
N ALA A 430 -1.90 28.67 -3.33
CA ALA A 430 -1.00 29.55 -4.05
C ALA A 430 -1.12 29.40 -5.58
N GLU A 431 -0.86 30.49 -6.30
CA GLU A 431 -0.78 30.46 -7.76
C GLU A 431 0.33 29.52 -8.23
N ARG A 432 0.02 28.67 -9.19
CA ARG A 432 0.98 27.72 -9.75
C ARG A 432 1.91 28.40 -10.74
N LYS A 433 3.18 28.02 -10.73
CA LYS A 433 4.13 28.46 -11.76
C LYS A 433 3.72 27.90 -13.13
N PRO A 434 3.91 28.66 -14.22
CA PRO A 434 3.64 28.16 -15.56
C PRO A 434 4.43 26.88 -15.85
N ILE A 435 3.75 25.85 -16.36
CA ILE A 435 4.38 24.59 -16.73
C ILE A 435 5.16 24.82 -18.02
N HIS A 436 6.47 24.63 -18.01
CA HIS A 436 7.28 24.63 -19.23
C HIS A 436 7.08 23.30 -19.98
N HIS A 437 6.26 23.30 -21.02
CA HIS A 437 5.93 22.13 -21.87
C HIS A 437 7.11 21.52 -22.65
N GLY A 438 8.37 21.82 -22.31
CA GLY A 438 9.54 21.23 -22.96
C GLY A 438 9.71 19.72 -22.81
N ALA A 439 9.09 19.11 -21.79
CA ALA A 439 9.20 17.67 -21.53
C ALA A 439 8.03 16.84 -22.08
N THR A 440 6.90 17.46 -22.41
CA THR A 440 5.70 16.76 -22.91
C THR A 440 5.71 16.53 -24.41
N GLU A 441 6.48 17.29 -25.18
CA GLU A 441 6.64 17.06 -26.64
C GLU A 441 7.38 15.77 -26.95
N THR A 442 8.31 15.31 -26.11
CA THR A 442 9.00 14.02 -26.30
C THR A 442 8.05 12.83 -26.15
N TRP A 443 6.98 12.94 -25.37
CA TRP A 443 5.97 11.88 -25.22
C TRP A 443 4.94 11.86 -26.36
N ARG A 444 4.57 13.01 -26.93
CA ARG A 444 3.68 13.08 -28.10
C ARG A 444 4.41 12.69 -29.41
N ASN A 445 5.67 13.05 -29.56
CA ASN A 445 6.45 12.74 -30.75
C ASN A 445 6.95 11.29 -30.83
N SER A 446 7.01 10.54 -29.71
CA SER A 446 7.27 9.10 -29.75
C SER A 446 6.08 8.28 -30.26
N ARG A 447 4.86 8.82 -30.26
CA ARG A 447 3.66 8.18 -30.87
C ARG A 447 3.59 8.35 -32.39
N ALA A 448 4.23 9.37 -32.97
CA ALA A 448 4.16 9.66 -34.40
C ALA A 448 5.20 8.93 -35.27
N ARG A 449 6.20 8.24 -34.66
CA ARG A 449 7.29 7.61 -35.41
C ARG A 449 7.13 6.11 -35.70
N PHE A 450 5.96 5.53 -35.48
CA PHE A 450 5.67 4.14 -35.82
C PHE A 450 4.41 3.96 -36.67
N SER A 451 4.26 4.74 -37.75
CA SER A 451 3.42 4.34 -38.86
C SER A 451 3.90 4.99 -40.16
N GLY A 452 4.51 4.19 -40.97
CA GLY A 452 4.32 4.18 -42.40
C GLY A 452 5.16 5.13 -43.24
N THR A 453 6.21 4.58 -43.86
CA THR A 453 6.64 4.69 -45.29
C THR A 453 6.64 6.04 -46.00
N GLN A 454 7.86 6.40 -46.35
CA GLN A 454 8.30 7.01 -47.64
C GLN A 454 7.29 7.87 -48.45
N LYS A 455 7.61 9.12 -48.64
CA LYS A 455 8.06 9.75 -49.88
C LYS A 455 8.04 11.28 -49.86
N GLU A 456 9.15 11.80 -50.29
CA GLU A 456 9.45 12.93 -51.20
C GLU A 456 9.52 14.36 -50.66
N LEU A 457 10.72 14.84 -50.89
CA LEU A 457 11.23 16.22 -50.93
C LEU A 457 10.38 17.14 -51.81
N MET A 458 10.21 18.39 -51.41
CA MET A 458 10.54 19.56 -52.26
C MET A 458 10.31 20.90 -51.53
N PHE A 459 11.22 21.78 -51.73
CA PHE A 459 11.42 23.20 -51.53
C PHE A 459 10.21 24.17 -51.43
N GLY A 460 10.41 25.25 -50.64
CA GLY A 460 9.76 26.54 -50.94
C GLY A 460 9.74 27.54 -49.77
N SER A 461 10.57 28.58 -49.91
CA SER A 461 10.72 29.79 -49.09
C SER A 461 9.46 30.62 -48.86
N THR A 462 9.43 31.38 -47.78
CA THR A 462 9.39 32.85 -47.60
C THR A 462 8.42 33.33 -46.53
N THR A 463 9.02 34.04 -45.58
CA THR A 463 8.61 35.28 -44.87
C THR A 463 7.13 35.64 -44.73
N SER A 464 6.69 35.84 -43.51
CA SER A 464 6.22 37.14 -42.97
C SER A 464 5.73 37.01 -41.52
N LEU A 465 6.22 37.91 -40.65
CA LEU A 465 5.66 38.22 -39.34
C LEU A 465 4.32 38.97 -39.49
N PRO A 466 3.39 38.81 -38.58
CA PRO A 466 2.69 39.95 -38.03
C PRO A 466 2.59 39.95 -36.50
N THR A 467 2.95 41.08 -35.93
CA THR A 467 2.34 41.93 -34.89
C THR A 467 1.57 41.32 -33.76
N THR A 468 2.09 41.68 -32.59
CA THR A 468 1.46 41.69 -31.26
C THR A 468 -0.02 42.08 -31.27
N GLU A 469 -0.86 41.22 -30.75
CA GLU A 469 -2.15 41.60 -30.14
C GLU A 469 -2.36 40.86 -28.83
N ASP A 470 -2.72 41.67 -27.87
CA ASP A 470 -3.15 41.48 -26.52
C ASP A 470 -4.04 40.22 -26.35
N ARG A 471 -3.63 39.23 -25.58
CA ARG A 471 -4.52 38.17 -25.08
C ARG A 471 -4.31 37.99 -23.60
N SER A 472 -5.31 38.45 -22.86
CA SER A 472 -5.61 38.08 -21.49
C SER A 472 -5.46 36.56 -21.26
N PRO A 473 -5.07 36.10 -20.05
CA PRO A 473 -4.94 34.66 -19.78
C PRO A 473 -6.31 34.01 -19.86
N THR A 474 -6.57 33.38 -20.99
CA THR A 474 -7.76 32.55 -21.19
C THR A 474 -7.55 31.27 -20.38
N THR A 475 -8.28 31.17 -19.28
CA THR A 475 -8.62 29.91 -18.64
C THR A 475 -8.93 28.88 -19.74
N LEU A 476 -8.14 27.81 -19.83
CA LEU A 476 -8.45 26.67 -20.70
C LEU A 476 -9.71 25.96 -20.20
N LEU A 477 -10.85 26.57 -20.49
CA LEU A 477 -12.12 25.89 -20.59
C LEU A 477 -12.11 25.18 -21.95
N THR A 478 -11.64 23.94 -21.98
CA THR A 478 -11.89 23.06 -23.11
C THR A 478 -13.39 22.83 -23.20
N ASP A 479 -13.98 23.30 -24.27
CA ASP A 479 -15.30 23.02 -24.74
C ASP A 479 -15.41 21.48 -24.91
N ASP A 480 -16.01 20.84 -23.98
CA ASP A 480 -16.84 19.64 -23.99
C ASP A 480 -17.11 19.23 -22.53
N ARG A 481 -18.37 19.00 -22.20
CA ARG A 481 -18.92 18.70 -20.88
C ARG A 481 -18.42 17.35 -20.28
N GLN A 482 -17.11 17.11 -20.24
CA GLN A 482 -16.54 15.92 -19.65
C GLN A 482 -16.13 16.19 -18.21
N SER A 483 -16.64 15.38 -17.28
CA SER A 483 -16.19 15.39 -15.88
C SER A 483 -14.67 15.22 -15.81
N PRO A 484 -13.98 15.89 -14.87
CA PRO A 484 -12.54 15.75 -14.70
C PRO A 484 -12.18 14.29 -14.43
N ILE A 485 -11.02 13.84 -14.96
CA ILE A 485 -10.53 12.47 -14.75
C ILE A 485 -9.63 12.36 -13.54
N ALA A 486 -9.10 13.49 -13.05
CA ALA A 486 -8.28 13.56 -11.84
C ALA A 486 -8.36 14.93 -11.16
N GLN A 487 -8.27 14.94 -9.85
CA GLN A 487 -8.16 16.16 -9.03
C GLN A 487 -7.36 15.93 -7.76
N VAL A 488 -6.81 17.03 -7.22
CA VAL A 488 -6.28 17.09 -5.85
C VAL A 488 -7.32 17.75 -4.96
N ILE A 489 -7.67 17.08 -3.88
CA ILE A 489 -8.68 17.53 -2.92
C ILE A 489 -8.04 17.59 -1.54
N ARG A 490 -8.14 18.73 -0.87
CA ARG A 490 -7.80 18.82 0.55
C ARG A 490 -8.81 18.01 1.36
N ALA A 491 -8.35 17.00 2.10
CA ALA A 491 -9.25 16.17 2.91
C ALA A 491 -9.99 17.04 3.95
N PRO A 492 -11.33 17.01 3.98
CA PRO A 492 -12.11 17.76 4.96
C PRO A 492 -11.79 17.34 6.39
N VAL A 493 -11.67 18.32 7.28
CA VAL A 493 -11.40 18.12 8.70
C VAL A 493 -12.61 18.60 9.51
N PHE A 494 -13.09 17.75 10.41
CA PHE A 494 -14.17 18.03 11.35
C PHE A 494 -13.61 18.04 12.78
N GLN A 495 -14.35 18.61 13.71
CA GLN A 495 -14.07 18.51 15.14
C GLN A 495 -15.20 17.70 15.82
N ALA A 496 -14.83 16.92 16.83
CA ALA A 496 -15.77 16.23 17.69
C ALA A 496 -15.34 16.41 19.15
N SER A 497 -16.25 16.91 19.98
CA SER A 497 -16.05 17.15 21.42
C SER A 497 -16.76 16.10 22.28
N SER A 498 -17.62 15.29 21.68
CA SER A 498 -18.39 14.26 22.38
C SER A 498 -18.44 12.94 21.60
N PRO A 499 -18.58 11.80 22.28
CA PRO A 499 -18.79 10.49 21.63
C PRO A 499 -19.99 10.47 20.69
N ASN A 500 -21.06 11.18 21.03
CA ASN A 500 -22.27 11.26 20.20
C ASN A 500 -21.98 11.98 18.87
N GLU A 501 -21.21 13.08 18.90
CA GLU A 501 -20.79 13.78 17.68
C GLU A 501 -19.88 12.89 16.82
N LEU A 502 -18.92 12.20 17.44
CA LEU A 502 -18.03 11.29 16.73
C LEU A 502 -18.80 10.12 16.08
N ASN A 503 -19.82 9.59 16.75
CA ASN A 503 -20.68 8.56 16.19
C ASN A 503 -21.52 9.09 15.02
N ARG A 504 -22.05 10.33 15.09
CA ARG A 504 -22.75 10.96 13.97
C ARG A 504 -21.84 11.16 12.74
N LEU A 505 -20.61 11.64 12.97
CA LEU A 505 -19.60 11.76 11.92
C LEU A 505 -19.26 10.40 11.30
N PHE A 506 -19.21 9.36 12.14
CA PHE A 506 -18.97 8.00 11.67
C PHE A 506 -20.08 7.50 10.75
N ASP A 507 -21.34 7.65 11.16
CA ASP A 507 -22.49 7.25 10.36
C ASP A 507 -22.57 8.06 9.03
N ALA A 508 -22.24 9.35 9.09
CA ALA A 508 -22.16 10.20 7.91
C ALA A 508 -21.03 9.78 6.95
N ALA A 509 -19.85 9.39 7.48
CA ALA A 509 -18.74 8.86 6.68
C ALA A 509 -19.12 7.55 5.98
N GLN A 510 -19.81 6.66 6.69
CA GLN A 510 -20.33 5.41 6.09
C GLN A 510 -21.39 5.66 5.02
N ALA A 511 -22.29 6.64 5.22
CA ALA A 511 -23.27 7.03 4.22
C ALA A 511 -22.63 7.58 2.93
N ARG A 512 -21.43 8.18 3.05
CA ARG A 512 -20.60 8.60 1.90
C ARG A 512 -19.80 7.45 1.26
N GLY A 513 -19.86 6.23 1.81
CA GLY A 513 -19.15 5.06 1.31
C GLY A 513 -17.71 4.88 1.85
N ASN A 514 -17.33 5.64 2.90
CA ASN A 514 -16.02 5.55 3.51
C ASN A 514 -15.96 4.47 4.61
N GLU A 515 -14.73 3.98 4.94
CA GLU A 515 -14.54 2.87 5.89
C GLU A 515 -14.83 3.24 7.37
N GLY A 516 -14.92 4.51 7.70
CA GLY A 516 -15.06 5.03 9.05
C GLY A 516 -14.34 6.37 9.21
N LEU A 517 -13.65 6.55 10.35
CA LEU A 517 -12.99 7.81 10.68
C LEU A 517 -11.51 7.64 11.00
N MET A 518 -10.74 8.68 10.68
CA MET A 518 -9.42 8.95 11.22
C MET A 518 -9.55 10.06 12.27
N ILE A 519 -8.99 9.83 13.45
CA ILE A 519 -9.03 10.77 14.57
C ILE A 519 -7.60 11.11 14.90
N LYS A 520 -7.26 12.41 14.87
CA LYS A 520 -5.89 12.89 14.93
C LYS A 520 -5.73 13.94 16.02
N ASP A 521 -4.57 13.91 16.68
CA ASP A 521 -4.13 14.96 17.60
C ASP A 521 -3.53 16.12 16.80
N PRO A 522 -4.12 17.32 16.81
CA PRO A 522 -3.61 18.48 16.08
C PRO A 522 -2.23 18.96 16.57
N GLU A 523 -1.84 18.62 17.81
CA GLU A 523 -0.56 18.97 18.39
C GLU A 523 0.55 17.94 18.10
N SER A 524 0.22 16.85 17.41
CA SER A 524 1.17 15.78 17.19
C SER A 524 2.15 16.04 16.06
N PRO A 525 3.43 15.67 16.24
CA PRO A 525 4.37 15.55 15.14
C PRO A 525 4.01 14.37 14.22
N TYR A 526 4.55 14.35 13.03
CA TYR A 526 4.47 13.18 12.14
C TYR A 526 5.56 12.18 12.51
N THR A 527 5.17 10.95 12.84
CA THR A 527 6.11 9.89 13.27
C THR A 527 6.19 8.76 12.24
N PRO A 528 7.05 8.89 11.23
CA PRO A 528 7.15 7.92 10.13
C PRO A 528 7.44 6.50 10.60
N GLY A 529 6.78 5.51 9.95
CA GLY A 529 6.97 4.09 10.22
C GLY A 529 6.45 3.61 11.58
N ARG A 530 5.99 4.52 12.44
CA ARG A 530 5.55 4.20 13.80
C ARG A 530 4.04 4.20 13.93
N ARG A 531 3.58 3.39 14.88
CA ARG A 531 2.19 3.37 15.34
C ARG A 531 2.16 3.92 16.76
N GLY A 532 1.47 5.04 16.92
CA GLY A 532 1.26 5.70 18.20
C GLY A 532 -0.23 5.92 18.48
N LYS A 533 -0.50 6.70 19.53
CA LYS A 533 -1.87 7.10 19.93
C LYS A 533 -2.30 8.44 19.32
N SER A 534 -1.37 9.19 18.71
CA SER A 534 -1.66 10.50 18.10
C SER A 534 -2.56 10.41 16.87
N TRP A 535 -2.57 9.27 16.18
CA TRP A 535 -3.51 8.98 15.11
C TRP A 535 -4.26 7.70 15.45
N LEU A 536 -5.58 7.78 15.45
CA LEU A 536 -6.48 6.66 15.68
C LEU A 536 -7.36 6.43 14.45
N LYS A 537 -7.78 5.20 14.26
CA LYS A 537 -8.78 4.82 13.26
C LYS A 537 -9.96 4.17 13.98
N LEU A 538 -11.14 4.71 13.77
CA LEU A 538 -12.39 4.16 14.23
C LEU A 538 -13.06 3.46 13.04
N LYS A 539 -13.25 2.14 13.18
CA LYS A 539 -13.95 1.32 12.21
C LYS A 539 -14.96 0.47 12.99
N ARG A 540 -16.18 0.43 12.54
CA ARG A 540 -17.08 -0.63 13.01
C ARG A 540 -16.73 -1.93 12.31
N GLU A 541 -16.65 -3.00 13.08
CA GLU A 541 -16.57 -4.33 12.49
C GLU A 541 -17.93 -4.62 11.84
N LEU A 542 -17.90 -5.10 10.61
CA LEU A 542 -19.10 -5.63 10.01
C LEU A 542 -19.55 -6.87 10.78
N ALA A 543 -20.81 -7.25 10.63
CA ALA A 543 -21.34 -8.46 11.25
C ALA A 543 -20.41 -9.64 11.00
N THR A 544 -20.21 -10.46 12.02
CA THR A 544 -19.54 -11.74 11.88
C THR A 544 -20.46 -12.75 11.21
N LEU A 545 -19.86 -13.77 10.61
CA LEU A 545 -20.57 -14.96 10.12
C LEU A 545 -20.04 -16.19 10.82
N ASP A 546 -20.94 -17.07 11.22
CA ASP A 546 -20.62 -18.43 11.62
C ASP A 546 -20.55 -19.31 10.35
N VAL A 547 -19.37 -19.85 10.08
CA VAL A 547 -19.06 -20.55 8.84
C VAL A 547 -18.47 -21.94 9.11
N VAL A 548 -18.68 -22.89 8.20
CA VAL A 548 -18.19 -24.26 8.33
C VAL A 548 -16.88 -24.42 7.55
N VAL A 549 -15.86 -25.02 8.17
CA VAL A 549 -14.59 -25.33 7.49
C VAL A 549 -14.80 -26.50 6.53
N THR A 550 -14.41 -26.31 5.26
CA THR A 550 -14.55 -27.32 4.20
C THR A 550 -13.22 -27.83 3.66
N ALA A 551 -12.16 -27.00 3.76
CA ALA A 551 -10.82 -27.42 3.37
C ALA A 551 -9.77 -26.64 4.17
N VAL A 552 -8.58 -27.22 4.29
CA VAL A 552 -7.44 -26.65 5.00
C VAL A 552 -6.16 -26.77 4.18
N GLU A 553 -5.24 -25.83 4.39
CA GLU A 553 -3.94 -25.84 3.72
C GLU A 553 -2.82 -25.61 4.73
N TYR A 554 -1.63 -26.15 4.43
CA TYR A 554 -0.45 -25.87 5.23
C TYR A 554 -0.08 -24.39 5.13
N GLY A 555 0.28 -23.80 6.25
CA GLY A 555 0.70 -22.41 6.31
C GLY A 555 2.09 -22.19 5.67
N HIS A 556 2.53 -20.94 5.68
CA HIS A 556 3.82 -20.53 5.13
C HIS A 556 4.81 -20.15 6.25
N GLY A 557 6.11 -20.25 5.95
CA GLY A 557 7.17 -19.86 6.88
C GLY A 557 7.16 -20.70 8.17
N LYS A 558 6.95 -20.10 9.32
CA LYS A 558 6.91 -20.81 10.62
C LYS A 558 5.76 -21.81 10.76
N ARG A 559 4.70 -21.65 9.97
CA ARG A 559 3.49 -22.49 9.99
C ARG A 559 3.47 -23.58 8.91
N ILE A 560 4.60 -23.85 8.28
CA ILE A 560 4.67 -24.83 7.16
C ILE A 560 4.32 -26.26 7.58
N SER A 561 4.50 -26.60 8.86
CA SER A 561 4.20 -27.93 9.40
C SER A 561 2.80 -28.05 10.01
N VAL A 562 2.01 -26.98 10.00
CA VAL A 562 0.68 -26.92 10.60
C VAL A 562 -0.34 -26.44 9.58
N LEU A 563 -1.57 -26.97 9.68
CA LEU A 563 -2.70 -26.55 8.85
C LEU A 563 -3.27 -25.24 9.43
N SER A 564 -2.95 -24.10 8.82
CA SER A 564 -3.29 -22.76 9.35
C SER A 564 -4.15 -21.93 8.43
N ASP A 565 -4.38 -22.36 7.19
CA ASP A 565 -5.21 -21.68 6.22
C ASP A 565 -6.51 -22.43 6.05
N TYR A 566 -7.64 -21.84 6.45
CA TYR A 566 -8.95 -22.49 6.48
C TYR A 566 -9.87 -21.92 5.42
N THR A 567 -10.31 -22.75 4.48
CA THR A 567 -11.38 -22.45 3.53
C THR A 567 -12.71 -22.80 4.20
N PHE A 568 -13.68 -21.90 4.12
CA PHE A 568 -14.95 -22.07 4.81
C PHE A 568 -16.14 -21.69 3.93
N ALA A 569 -17.30 -22.20 4.31
CA ALA A 569 -18.55 -22.12 3.59
C ALA A 569 -19.70 -21.67 4.49
N VAL A 570 -20.75 -21.16 3.86
CA VAL A 570 -22.08 -20.95 4.45
C VAL A 570 -23.08 -21.95 3.86
N ARG A 571 -24.20 -22.12 4.52
CA ARG A 571 -25.26 -23.04 4.07
C ARG A 571 -26.11 -22.44 2.95
N ASN A 572 -26.56 -23.30 2.06
CA ASN A 572 -27.60 -23.03 1.08
C ASN A 572 -28.49 -24.27 0.95
N GLY A 573 -29.50 -24.37 1.82
CA GLY A 573 -30.19 -25.62 2.08
C GLY A 573 -29.23 -26.67 2.64
N ASP A 574 -29.15 -27.83 2.03
CA ASP A 574 -28.27 -28.93 2.42
C ASP A 574 -26.84 -28.80 1.86
N ARG A 575 -26.56 -27.76 1.09
CA ARG A 575 -25.25 -27.55 0.45
C ARG A 575 -24.42 -26.53 1.19
N LEU A 576 -23.11 -26.76 1.23
CA LEU A 576 -22.12 -25.82 1.70
C LEU A 576 -21.48 -25.09 0.51
N LEU A 577 -21.55 -23.75 0.50
CA LEU A 577 -21.00 -22.91 -0.55
C LEU A 577 -19.88 -22.03 -0.01
N ASN A 578 -18.67 -22.19 -0.54
CA ASN A 578 -17.50 -21.46 -0.07
C ASN A 578 -17.68 -19.95 -0.27
N VAL A 579 -17.29 -19.17 0.75
CA VAL A 579 -17.37 -17.70 0.79
C VAL A 579 -16.02 -17.04 1.09
N GLY A 580 -14.98 -17.83 1.42
CA GLY A 580 -13.66 -17.28 1.70
C GLY A 580 -12.67 -18.26 2.30
N LYS A 581 -11.47 -17.70 2.58
CA LYS A 581 -10.37 -18.37 3.25
C LYS A 581 -9.70 -17.40 4.24
N ALA A 582 -9.42 -17.85 5.46
CA ALA A 582 -8.67 -17.09 6.46
C ALA A 582 -7.48 -17.88 6.99
N TYR A 583 -6.42 -17.13 7.35
CA TYR A 583 -5.15 -17.66 7.88
C TYR A 583 -4.71 -16.98 9.19
N SER A 584 -5.58 -16.17 9.78
CA SER A 584 -5.28 -15.41 11.00
C SER A 584 -6.47 -15.42 11.94
N GLY A 585 -6.18 -15.31 13.23
CA GLY A 585 -7.17 -15.17 14.30
C GLY A 585 -7.02 -16.22 15.38
N LEU A 586 -6.67 -17.46 15.06
CA LEU A 586 -6.39 -18.50 16.03
C LEU A 586 -4.98 -18.36 16.63
N THR A 587 -4.82 -18.76 17.87
CA THR A 587 -3.54 -18.89 18.56
C THR A 587 -2.72 -20.06 17.99
N ASP A 588 -1.41 -20.05 18.21
CA ASP A 588 -0.55 -21.15 17.75
C ASP A 588 -0.92 -22.49 18.43
N ALA A 589 -1.43 -22.47 19.67
CA ALA A 589 -1.92 -23.67 20.36
C ALA A 589 -3.18 -24.24 19.69
N GLU A 590 -4.18 -23.40 19.41
CA GLU A 590 -5.40 -23.82 18.70
C GLU A 590 -5.08 -24.33 17.29
N ILE A 591 -4.10 -23.74 16.58
CA ILE A 591 -3.70 -24.22 15.27
C ILE A 591 -3.06 -25.61 15.33
N VAL A 592 -2.26 -25.90 16.36
CA VAL A 592 -1.66 -27.23 16.56
C VAL A 592 -2.74 -28.27 16.85
N GLU A 593 -3.67 -27.97 17.73
CA GLU A 593 -4.80 -28.83 18.07
C GLU A 593 -5.67 -29.10 16.84
N MET A 594 -6.06 -28.05 16.11
CA MET A 594 -6.85 -28.17 14.89
C MET A 594 -6.10 -28.91 13.77
N THR A 595 -4.78 -28.77 13.69
CA THR A 595 -3.98 -29.52 12.71
C THR A 595 -4.16 -31.02 12.92
N GLN A 596 -4.05 -31.50 14.16
CA GLN A 596 -4.25 -32.93 14.45
C GLN A 596 -5.68 -33.36 14.10
N TRP A 597 -6.67 -32.59 14.51
CA TRP A 597 -8.06 -32.88 14.21
C TRP A 597 -8.32 -33.00 12.70
N PHE A 598 -7.84 -32.03 11.90
CA PHE A 598 -8.02 -32.03 10.45
C PHE A 598 -7.25 -33.16 9.73
N LEU A 599 -6.09 -33.57 10.25
CA LEU A 599 -5.38 -34.74 9.72
C LEU A 599 -6.19 -36.02 9.90
N ASP A 600 -6.85 -36.17 11.06
CA ASP A 600 -7.66 -37.35 11.38
C ASP A 600 -9.01 -37.36 10.63
N HIS A 601 -9.50 -36.18 10.21
CA HIS A 601 -10.78 -36.01 9.52
C HIS A 601 -10.63 -35.53 8.06
N THR A 602 -9.52 -35.92 7.41
CA THR A 602 -9.28 -35.62 5.99
C THR A 602 -10.10 -36.58 5.10
N ILE A 603 -10.87 -35.99 4.18
CA ILE A 603 -11.65 -36.75 3.16
C ILE A 603 -10.80 -36.93 1.90
N ASP A 604 -10.08 -35.91 1.44
CA ASP A 604 -9.24 -35.93 0.26
C ASP A 604 -7.94 -35.15 0.51
N ASP A 605 -6.81 -35.76 0.18
CA ASP A 605 -5.47 -35.19 0.37
C ASP A 605 -4.80 -34.91 -0.97
N GLN A 606 -4.71 -33.62 -1.30
CA GLN A 606 -4.02 -33.14 -2.51
C GLN A 606 -2.57 -32.70 -2.23
N GLY A 607 -2.03 -33.08 -1.07
CA GLY A 607 -0.67 -32.74 -0.61
C GLY A 607 -0.59 -31.40 0.09
N PHE A 608 -0.78 -30.29 -0.59
CA PHE A 608 -0.76 -28.95 0.01
C PHE A 608 -2.12 -28.53 0.60
N ARG A 609 -3.22 -29.08 0.07
CA ARG A 609 -4.59 -28.82 0.45
C ARG A 609 -5.30 -30.11 0.80
N ARG A 610 -6.12 -30.09 1.85
CA ARG A 610 -6.95 -31.20 2.29
C ARG A 610 -8.40 -30.76 2.32
N THR A 611 -9.28 -31.54 1.70
CA THR A 611 -10.71 -31.46 1.96
C THR A 611 -11.00 -32.21 3.25
N VAL A 612 -11.78 -31.61 4.15
CA VAL A 612 -12.01 -32.15 5.49
C VAL A 612 -13.49 -32.34 5.75
N GLU A 613 -13.82 -33.18 6.72
CA GLU A 613 -15.20 -33.32 7.21
C GLU A 613 -15.72 -31.97 7.69
N PRO A 614 -16.89 -31.52 7.20
CA PRO A 614 -17.41 -30.17 7.51
C PRO A 614 -18.08 -30.14 8.89
N LYS A 615 -17.30 -30.36 9.96
CA LYS A 615 -17.77 -30.40 11.35
C LYS A 615 -17.34 -29.21 12.20
N ILE A 616 -16.32 -28.46 11.77
CA ILE A 616 -15.78 -27.32 12.52
C ILE A 616 -16.47 -26.04 12.10
N VAL A 617 -17.08 -25.36 13.05
CA VAL A 617 -17.68 -24.04 12.88
C VAL A 617 -16.75 -22.96 13.43
N LEU A 618 -16.58 -21.87 12.67
CA LEU A 618 -15.79 -20.70 13.01
C LEU A 618 -16.65 -19.45 12.99
N GLU A 619 -16.46 -18.57 13.94
CA GLU A 619 -16.91 -17.19 13.82
C GLU A 619 -15.84 -16.38 13.06
N VAL A 620 -16.23 -15.75 11.94
CA VAL A 620 -15.34 -15.02 11.06
C VAL A 620 -15.82 -13.58 10.89
N ALA A 621 -14.97 -12.62 11.28
CA ALA A 621 -15.15 -11.20 10.98
C ALA A 621 -14.52 -10.86 9.64
N PHE A 622 -15.06 -9.88 8.93
CA PHE A 622 -14.59 -9.44 7.60
C PHE A 622 -14.86 -7.95 7.38
N ASN A 623 -14.18 -7.34 6.43
CA ASN A 623 -14.34 -5.91 6.16
C ASN A 623 -15.62 -5.63 5.34
N ASN A 624 -15.84 -6.38 4.27
CA ASN A 624 -17.04 -6.31 3.44
C ASN A 624 -17.21 -7.60 2.64
N ILE A 625 -18.36 -7.75 1.99
CA ILE A 625 -18.67 -8.83 1.06
C ILE A 625 -18.59 -8.28 -0.36
N MET A 626 -18.02 -9.05 -1.28
CA MET A 626 -17.93 -8.70 -2.70
C MET A 626 -18.59 -9.79 -3.55
N LYS A 627 -19.09 -9.42 -4.75
CA LYS A 627 -19.46 -10.41 -5.77
C LYS A 627 -18.19 -11.12 -6.27
N SER A 628 -18.31 -12.42 -6.51
CA SER A 628 -17.18 -13.26 -6.91
C SER A 628 -17.61 -14.37 -7.85
N ASP A 629 -17.07 -14.35 -9.06
CA ASP A 629 -17.26 -15.44 -10.03
C ASP A 629 -16.40 -16.68 -9.72
N ARG A 630 -15.47 -16.55 -8.75
CA ARG A 630 -14.58 -17.66 -8.35
C ARG A 630 -15.20 -18.58 -7.31
N HIS A 631 -16.23 -18.12 -6.60
CA HIS A 631 -16.90 -18.89 -5.56
C HIS A 631 -18.28 -19.31 -6.04
N SER A 632 -18.64 -20.56 -5.82
CA SER A 632 -19.95 -21.09 -6.16
C SER A 632 -21.11 -20.40 -5.43
N SER A 633 -20.82 -19.72 -4.31
CA SER A 633 -21.76 -18.86 -3.59
C SER A 633 -22.09 -17.56 -4.33
N GLY A 634 -21.29 -17.15 -5.32
CA GLY A 634 -21.37 -15.83 -5.96
C GLY A 634 -20.84 -14.68 -5.07
N TYR A 635 -20.28 -14.97 -3.89
CA TYR A 635 -19.79 -13.99 -2.93
C TYR A 635 -18.40 -14.35 -2.39
N ALA A 636 -17.63 -13.34 -1.98
CA ALA A 636 -16.36 -13.50 -1.30
C ALA A 636 -16.25 -12.50 -0.13
N LEU A 637 -15.79 -12.98 1.03
CA LEU A 637 -15.46 -12.13 2.18
C LEU A 637 -14.12 -11.45 1.94
N ARG A 638 -14.04 -10.13 2.14
CA ARG A 638 -12.82 -9.35 2.01
C ARG A 638 -12.09 -9.27 3.37
N PHE A 639 -10.82 -9.68 3.37
CA PHE A 639 -9.97 -9.73 4.57
C PHE A 639 -10.61 -10.46 5.75
N PRO A 640 -11.10 -11.71 5.56
CA PRO A 640 -11.66 -12.47 6.64
C PRO A 640 -10.60 -12.81 7.68
N ARG A 641 -10.99 -12.77 8.95
CA ARG A 641 -10.18 -13.22 10.07
C ARG A 641 -11.03 -14.08 10.99
N ILE A 642 -10.47 -15.12 11.54
CA ILE A 642 -11.15 -15.96 12.50
C ILE A 642 -11.21 -15.19 13.82
N VAL A 643 -12.40 -15.05 14.40
CA VAL A 643 -12.61 -14.46 15.72
C VAL A 643 -12.38 -15.53 16.78
N ARG A 644 -12.99 -16.70 16.58
CA ARG A 644 -12.87 -17.87 17.48
C ARG A 644 -13.41 -19.13 16.83
N LEU A 645 -13.05 -20.27 17.43
CA LEU A 645 -13.75 -21.54 17.23
C LEU A 645 -15.14 -21.48 17.86
N ARG A 646 -16.10 -22.16 17.28
CA ARG A 646 -17.48 -22.28 17.78
C ARG A 646 -17.83 -23.74 18.11
N PRO A 647 -17.21 -24.33 19.18
CA PRO A 647 -17.51 -25.69 19.58
C PRO A 647 -18.94 -25.83 20.14
N ASP A 648 -19.59 -24.70 20.43
CA ASP A 648 -20.96 -24.55 20.87
C ASP A 648 -22.00 -24.66 19.74
N LYS A 649 -21.56 -24.72 18.45
CA LYS A 649 -22.45 -24.76 17.30
C LYS A 649 -22.21 -25.98 16.42
N LEU A 650 -23.32 -26.54 15.93
CA LEU A 650 -23.31 -27.57 14.91
C LEU A 650 -23.19 -26.93 13.48
N PRO A 651 -22.71 -27.66 12.49
CA PRO A 651 -22.64 -27.16 11.08
C PRO A 651 -24.01 -26.70 10.57
N GLU A 652 -25.10 -27.31 11.01
CA GLU A 652 -26.47 -26.98 10.65
C GLU A 652 -26.92 -25.63 11.21
N GLU A 653 -26.22 -25.09 12.19
CA GLU A 653 -26.47 -23.77 12.81
C GLU A 653 -25.59 -22.65 12.24
N ALA A 654 -24.74 -22.99 11.25
CA ALA A 654 -23.96 -22.00 10.56
C ALA A 654 -24.83 -21.07 9.72
N ASP A 655 -24.32 -19.85 9.47
CA ASP A 655 -25.03 -18.85 8.70
C ASP A 655 -25.30 -19.30 7.25
N THR A 656 -26.33 -18.69 6.66
CA THR A 656 -26.82 -19.07 5.33
C THR A 656 -26.37 -18.10 4.24
N LEU A 657 -26.52 -18.51 2.98
CA LEU A 657 -26.25 -17.67 1.83
C LEU A 657 -27.17 -16.44 1.77
N GLU A 658 -28.41 -16.57 2.22
CA GLU A 658 -29.36 -15.47 2.35
C GLU A 658 -28.82 -14.41 3.32
N ARG A 659 -28.24 -14.85 4.45
CA ARG A 659 -27.60 -13.93 5.42
C ARG A 659 -26.44 -13.17 4.79
N VAL A 660 -25.61 -13.84 3.99
CA VAL A 660 -24.53 -13.19 3.22
C VAL A 660 -25.09 -12.16 2.25
N ALA A 661 -26.18 -12.49 1.52
CA ALA A 661 -26.83 -11.60 0.59
C ALA A 661 -27.46 -10.37 1.28
N GLU A 662 -28.08 -10.55 2.45
CA GLU A 662 -28.63 -9.45 3.27
C GLU A 662 -27.53 -8.47 3.70
N ILE A 663 -26.42 -9.00 4.24
CA ILE A 663 -25.29 -8.16 4.65
C ILE A 663 -24.72 -7.43 3.43
N TYR A 664 -24.57 -8.11 2.29
CA TYR A 664 -24.10 -7.48 1.05
C TYR A 664 -25.04 -6.35 0.56
N ALA A 665 -26.34 -6.55 0.65
CA ALA A 665 -27.32 -5.52 0.24
C ALA A 665 -27.27 -4.28 1.17
N ARG A 666 -27.00 -4.48 2.47
CA ARG A 666 -26.86 -3.37 3.45
C ARG A 666 -25.56 -2.59 3.31
N GLN A 667 -24.56 -3.12 2.61
CA GLN A 667 -23.27 -2.46 2.35
C GLN A 667 -23.33 -1.50 1.14
N ARG A 668 -24.41 -1.53 0.37
CA ARG A 668 -24.67 -0.65 -0.76
C ARG A 668 -25.42 0.60 -0.30
#